data_c2a88da60c944df3301a9b9cec053375
#
_entry.id   c2a88da60c944df3301a9b9cec053375
#
_cell.length_a   1.000
_cell.length_b   1.000
_cell.length_c   1.000
_cell.angle_alpha   90.00
_cell.angle_beta   90.00
_cell.angle_gamma   90.00
#
_symmetry.space_group_name_H-M   'P 1'
#
loop_
_entity.id
_entity.type
_entity.pdbx_description
1 polymer ?
#
loop_
_entity_poly.entity_id
_entity_poly.type
_entity_poly.pdbx_seq_one_letter_code
_entity_poly.pdbx_strand_id
1 'polypeptide(L)'
;MAFPRPKPTTVDTLAMERSNPPFNVRRLSIKMHGSEKALVLKEKFMAEISRHPAFKLSDIHDLSKDELRERTMEKFASMVYFVTHESLDVFSLRMQLIGIADPSFWTRFGVAYGLFLGALRSGATPNQLNYWIDKGVLGLNGVIGCFAMTELAHGSNVAGLETTATFDGETDEFILHTPHLGATKWWIGGAASTATHAAVFAQMVVGGKKHGVKTFVVQLRDTKTFHLLPGITIGDIGKKMGRDDNGYIQFTYVRVPRAHMLMKHTQVSRQGVVTEPPLAQLTYGALLGGRTSMVADSSNSAKKALTIAVRYAAVRRQFATDKNVLETQLLDYPIHQRRLMPLVAQAIAIGFTGLKLQTMYEDMTQALDTMEPSDPNLNDILDKLKETHATSAGLKAFCTWACLDTIDKCRQSCGGHGYSAYSNFPNMYADFAVQCTWEGDNTILSLQAGRSLVGAWGAAIKGKRLVSGVAYLNDKSILTAKSDSSLSLTDIKRAWNCVAANVIKKAAEEYVSFLKAGKSKEVAMEKCSQSRFIAAKVHTIGYIFTMFKDAVEEMEDSPETKVLKSVAKLYGLWQIEEQQGYFLKYGFFSAEQVDEVQKAVDELCADCRAFAVPLVDAFALSDHILNSPLGKYDGSVYESYFAQVQAANPLPKEHPYFERLIRPLLERQNDSLEDPEQAMNLDDELKEMDEERKEATKDREERVRKEM
;
A
#
# COMPACT_ATOMS: atom_id res chain seq x y z
N MET A 1 -53.63 13.67 -15.19
CA MET A 1 -52.17 13.71 -15.29
C MET A 1 -51.63 13.18 -13.98
N ALA A 2 -50.96 12.06 -13.98
CA ALA A 2 -50.29 11.57 -12.77
C ALA A 2 -49.06 12.48 -12.51
N PHE A 3 -48.98 13.05 -11.32
CA PHE A 3 -47.79 13.78 -10.90
C PHE A 3 -46.56 12.88 -11.07
N PRO A 4 -45.47 13.34 -11.72
CA PRO A 4 -44.28 12.55 -11.82
C PRO A 4 -43.81 12.19 -10.41
N ARG A 5 -43.50 10.91 -10.13
CA ARG A 5 -42.95 10.49 -8.84
C ARG A 5 -41.73 11.35 -8.56
N PRO A 6 -41.58 11.91 -7.35
CA PRO A 6 -40.35 12.65 -7.02
C PRO A 6 -39.13 11.79 -7.25
N LYS A 7 -38.06 12.36 -7.83
CA LYS A 7 -36.79 11.64 -8.04
C LYS A 7 -36.28 11.16 -6.67
N PRO A 8 -35.87 9.89 -6.53
CA PRO A 8 -35.30 9.42 -5.28
C PRO A 8 -34.05 10.23 -4.94
N THR A 9 -33.90 10.60 -3.68
CA THR A 9 -32.69 11.27 -3.18
C THR A 9 -31.51 10.30 -3.22
N THR A 10 -30.28 10.80 -3.04
CA THR A 10 -29.09 9.93 -2.89
C THR A 10 -29.19 9.05 -1.64
N VAL A 11 -29.82 9.57 -0.57
CA VAL A 11 -30.12 8.84 0.68
C VAL A 11 -31.08 7.67 0.40
N ASP A 12 -32.21 7.94 -0.28
CA ASP A 12 -33.17 6.88 -0.65
C ASP A 12 -32.51 5.83 -1.55
N THR A 13 -31.72 6.26 -2.52
CA THR A 13 -31.03 5.36 -3.46
C THR A 13 -30.10 4.42 -2.71
N LEU A 14 -29.28 4.93 -1.79
CA LEU A 14 -28.32 4.09 -1.05
C LEU A 14 -29.04 3.18 -0.04
N ALA A 15 -30.17 3.61 0.54
CA ALA A 15 -31.02 2.77 1.38
C ALA A 15 -31.63 1.60 0.58
N MET A 16 -32.05 1.83 -0.68
CA MET A 16 -32.55 0.78 -1.57
C MET A 16 -31.45 -0.25 -1.89
N GLU A 17 -30.22 0.17 -2.14
CA GLU A 17 -29.08 -0.73 -2.39
C GLU A 17 -28.80 -1.70 -1.22
N ARG A 18 -29.18 -1.31 -0.01
CA ARG A 18 -29.01 -2.12 1.23
C ARG A 18 -30.25 -2.95 1.60
N SER A 19 -31.37 -2.76 0.94
CA SER A 19 -32.66 -3.26 1.44
C SER A 19 -32.77 -4.79 1.44
N ASN A 20 -32.06 -5.49 0.57
CA ASN A 20 -32.20 -6.96 0.43
C ASN A 20 -30.90 -7.66 -0.02
N PRO A 21 -29.84 -7.59 0.79
CA PRO A 21 -28.60 -8.29 0.44
C PRO A 21 -28.76 -9.81 0.51
N PRO A 22 -28.11 -10.59 -0.38
CA PRO A 22 -28.19 -12.04 -0.38
C PRO A 22 -27.42 -12.71 0.75
N PHE A 23 -26.85 -11.95 1.68
CA PHE A 23 -26.06 -12.39 2.82
C PHE A 23 -26.22 -11.45 4.03
N ASN A 24 -25.81 -11.90 5.21
CA ASN A 24 -25.74 -11.04 6.37
C ASN A 24 -24.41 -10.25 6.37
N VAL A 25 -24.48 -8.92 6.25
CA VAL A 25 -23.32 -8.02 6.16
C VAL A 25 -22.38 -8.20 7.34
N ARG A 26 -22.92 -8.29 8.60
CA ARG A 26 -22.08 -8.46 9.79
C ARG A 26 -21.36 -9.82 9.79
N ARG A 27 -22.02 -10.90 9.41
CA ARG A 27 -21.38 -12.22 9.29
C ARG A 27 -20.28 -12.23 8.23
N LEU A 28 -20.50 -11.56 7.10
CA LEU A 28 -19.49 -11.39 6.08
C LEU A 28 -18.30 -10.58 6.61
N SER A 29 -18.56 -9.49 7.36
CA SER A 29 -17.50 -8.72 8.04
C SER A 29 -16.66 -9.59 8.96
N ILE A 30 -17.29 -10.43 9.79
CA ILE A 30 -16.58 -11.35 10.70
C ILE A 30 -15.65 -12.29 9.93
N LYS A 31 -16.13 -12.90 8.81
CA LYS A 31 -15.30 -13.77 7.95
C LYS A 31 -14.11 -13.04 7.36
N MET A 32 -14.27 -11.78 6.93
CA MET A 32 -13.18 -10.98 6.36
C MET A 32 -12.18 -10.43 7.38
N HIS A 33 -12.57 -10.34 8.66
CA HIS A 33 -11.69 -9.89 9.74
C HIS A 33 -11.09 -11.04 10.56
N GLY A 34 -11.42 -12.29 10.21
CA GLY A 34 -10.92 -13.50 10.84
C GLY A 34 -11.64 -13.89 12.16
N SER A 35 -12.23 -12.94 12.88
CA SER A 35 -13.01 -13.22 14.10
C SER A 35 -13.96 -12.07 14.46
N GLU A 36 -15.00 -12.42 15.25
CA GLU A 36 -15.92 -11.41 15.82
C GLU A 36 -15.20 -10.48 16.80
N LYS A 37 -14.27 -11.01 17.59
CA LYS A 37 -13.46 -10.23 18.53
C LYS A 37 -12.67 -9.14 17.80
N ALA A 38 -12.03 -9.46 16.68
CA ALA A 38 -11.28 -8.48 15.88
C ALA A 38 -12.19 -7.38 15.31
N LEU A 39 -13.38 -7.75 14.83
CA LEU A 39 -14.37 -6.80 14.32
C LEU A 39 -14.88 -5.86 15.43
N VAL A 40 -15.25 -6.39 16.58
CA VAL A 40 -15.73 -5.60 17.74
C VAL A 40 -14.66 -4.64 18.24
N LEU A 41 -13.39 -5.08 18.32
CA LEU A 41 -12.27 -4.22 18.69
C LEU A 41 -12.07 -3.09 17.65
N LYS A 42 -12.16 -3.41 16.35
CA LYS A 42 -12.08 -2.42 15.29
C LYS A 42 -13.19 -1.36 15.42
N GLU A 43 -14.43 -1.78 15.63
CA GLU A 43 -15.59 -0.89 15.85
C GLU A 43 -15.38 0.02 17.08
N LYS A 44 -14.90 -0.55 18.19
CA LYS A 44 -14.55 0.21 19.40
C LYS A 44 -13.48 1.26 19.11
N PHE A 45 -12.39 0.89 18.46
CA PHE A 45 -11.29 1.81 18.17
C PHE A 45 -11.70 2.91 17.19
N MET A 46 -12.54 2.60 16.19
CA MET A 46 -13.12 3.63 15.31
C MET A 46 -13.94 4.65 16.10
N ALA A 47 -14.75 4.20 17.05
CA ALA A 47 -15.54 5.09 17.89
C ALA A 47 -14.67 5.95 18.83
N GLU A 48 -13.59 5.40 19.37
CA GLU A 48 -12.62 6.13 20.19
C GLU A 48 -11.89 7.21 19.36
N ILE A 49 -11.32 6.85 18.21
CA ILE A 49 -10.61 7.78 17.33
C ILE A 49 -11.52 8.90 16.84
N SER A 50 -12.77 8.59 16.48
CA SER A 50 -13.72 9.61 15.99
C SER A 50 -14.08 10.68 17.00
N ARG A 51 -13.95 10.40 18.30
CA ARG A 51 -14.23 11.33 19.40
C ARG A 51 -13.02 12.10 19.89
N HIS A 52 -11.82 11.64 19.54
CA HIS A 52 -10.58 12.20 20.06
C HIS A 52 -10.13 13.40 19.21
N PRO A 53 -9.99 14.61 19.77
CA PRO A 53 -9.69 15.82 19.01
C PRO A 53 -8.40 15.74 18.16
N ALA A 54 -7.34 15.13 18.70
CA ALA A 54 -6.08 14.98 17.97
C ALA A 54 -6.23 14.16 16.67
N PHE A 55 -7.20 13.25 16.60
CA PHE A 55 -7.48 12.43 15.42
C PHE A 55 -8.56 13.03 14.49
N LYS A 56 -8.81 14.33 14.56
CA LYS A 56 -9.63 15.03 13.57
C LYS A 56 -8.95 14.93 12.20
N LEU A 57 -9.68 14.46 11.19
CA LEU A 57 -9.17 14.23 9.83
C LEU A 57 -9.74 15.21 8.80
N SER A 58 -10.87 15.85 9.08
CA SER A 58 -11.62 16.65 8.10
C SER A 58 -10.91 17.93 7.64
N ASP A 59 -9.93 18.42 8.39
CA ASP A 59 -9.14 19.64 8.13
C ASP A 59 -7.68 19.38 7.71
N ILE A 60 -7.28 18.14 7.60
CA ILE A 60 -5.87 17.78 7.30
C ILE A 60 -5.37 18.31 5.95
N HIS A 61 -6.29 18.66 5.04
CA HIS A 61 -5.98 19.18 3.72
C HIS A 61 -5.54 20.65 3.76
N ASP A 62 -5.96 21.38 4.80
CA ASP A 62 -5.79 22.82 4.93
C ASP A 62 -4.68 23.19 5.94
N LEU A 63 -4.14 22.21 6.67
CA LEU A 63 -3.09 22.44 7.65
C LEU A 63 -1.73 22.69 7.00
N SER A 64 -1.01 23.66 7.53
CA SER A 64 0.41 23.87 7.21
C SER A 64 1.28 22.72 7.68
N LYS A 65 2.52 22.67 7.20
CA LYS A 65 3.51 21.65 7.61
C LYS A 65 3.73 21.64 9.14
N ASP A 66 3.79 22.81 9.76
CA ASP A 66 4.09 22.90 11.19
C ASP A 66 2.85 22.52 12.03
N GLU A 67 1.64 22.91 11.63
CA GLU A 67 0.40 22.45 12.26
C GLU A 67 0.21 20.92 12.14
N LEU A 68 0.57 20.32 11.00
CA LEU A 68 0.57 18.86 10.84
C LEU A 68 1.58 18.18 11.80
N ARG A 69 2.74 18.76 12.02
CA ARG A 69 3.75 18.27 12.97
C ARG A 69 3.24 18.36 14.41
N GLU A 70 2.66 19.48 14.78
CA GLU A 70 2.05 19.68 16.10
C GLU A 70 0.95 18.65 16.34
N ARG A 71 0.00 18.51 15.41
CA ARG A 71 -1.07 17.49 15.45
C ARG A 71 -0.52 16.07 15.55
N THR A 72 0.59 15.80 14.88
CA THR A 72 1.29 14.50 14.95
C THR A 72 1.79 14.24 16.37
N MET A 73 2.35 15.23 17.04
CA MET A 73 2.83 15.09 18.43
C MET A 73 1.69 14.95 19.45
N GLU A 74 0.54 15.61 19.23
CA GLU A 74 -0.66 15.38 20.02
C GLU A 74 -1.15 13.92 19.92
N LYS A 75 -1.12 13.36 18.70
CA LYS A 75 -1.43 11.94 18.48
C LYS A 75 -0.42 11.02 19.18
N PHE A 76 0.88 11.35 19.12
CA PHE A 76 1.91 10.62 19.86
C PHE A 76 1.60 10.57 21.36
N ALA A 77 1.32 11.70 21.98
CA ALA A 77 0.99 11.78 23.40
C ALA A 77 -0.23 10.90 23.75
N SER A 78 -1.25 10.91 22.88
CA SER A 78 -2.44 10.06 23.03
C SER A 78 -2.11 8.56 22.94
N MET A 79 -1.17 8.18 22.06
CA MET A 79 -0.80 6.76 21.84
C MET A 79 0.05 6.17 22.97
N VAL A 80 0.81 7.00 23.69
CA VAL A 80 1.62 6.56 24.85
C VAL A 80 0.80 5.81 25.88
N TYR A 81 -0.41 6.29 26.17
CA TYR A 81 -1.33 5.60 27.08
C TYR A 81 -1.62 4.17 26.63
N PHE A 82 -1.96 3.97 25.36
CA PHE A 82 -2.34 2.66 24.82
C PHE A 82 -1.16 1.69 24.78
N VAL A 83 0.04 2.18 24.44
CA VAL A 83 1.28 1.38 24.45
C VAL A 83 1.52 0.69 25.80
N THR A 84 1.22 1.40 26.89
CA THR A 84 1.52 0.92 28.24
C THR A 84 0.37 0.16 28.90
N HIS A 85 -0.86 0.23 28.37
CA HIS A 85 -2.06 -0.34 28.98
C HIS A 85 -2.74 -1.43 28.15
N GLU A 86 -2.38 -1.57 26.87
CA GLU A 86 -2.92 -2.62 25.99
C GLU A 86 -1.94 -3.78 25.82
N SER A 87 -2.47 -4.99 25.60
CA SER A 87 -1.65 -6.10 25.13
C SER A 87 -1.13 -5.82 23.71
N LEU A 88 -0.04 -6.45 23.34
CA LEU A 88 0.58 -6.26 22.02
C LEU A 88 -0.41 -6.53 20.88
N ASP A 89 -1.23 -7.57 20.97
CA ASP A 89 -2.22 -7.93 19.96
C ASP A 89 -3.29 -6.85 19.79
N VAL A 90 -3.80 -6.33 20.91
CA VAL A 90 -4.81 -5.26 20.93
C VAL A 90 -4.21 -3.98 20.35
N PHE A 91 -2.99 -3.63 20.76
CA PHE A 91 -2.29 -2.47 20.26
C PHE A 91 -1.97 -2.57 18.75
N SER A 92 -1.61 -3.78 18.27
CA SER A 92 -1.39 -4.03 16.84
C SER A 92 -2.65 -3.78 16.00
N LEU A 93 -3.82 -4.23 16.48
CA LEU A 93 -5.10 -3.95 15.79
C LEU A 93 -5.43 -2.45 15.78
N ARG A 94 -5.14 -1.75 16.88
CA ARG A 94 -5.29 -0.28 16.96
C ARG A 94 -4.40 0.41 15.92
N MET A 95 -3.14 -0.01 15.80
CA MET A 95 -2.20 0.54 14.84
C MET A 95 -2.61 0.27 13.39
N GLN A 96 -3.14 -0.91 13.07
CA GLN A 96 -3.70 -1.19 11.75
C GLN A 96 -4.84 -0.22 11.39
N LEU A 97 -5.75 0.04 12.33
CA LEU A 97 -6.85 0.99 12.10
C LEU A 97 -6.34 2.42 11.90
N ILE A 98 -5.37 2.84 12.71
CA ILE A 98 -4.73 4.15 12.55
C ILE A 98 -4.06 4.26 11.18
N GLY A 99 -3.42 3.20 10.68
CA GLY A 99 -2.85 3.15 9.34
C GLY A 99 -3.89 3.36 8.23
N ILE A 100 -5.12 2.88 8.43
CA ILE A 100 -6.23 3.13 7.49
C ILE A 100 -6.73 4.57 7.58
N ALA A 101 -6.80 5.13 8.79
CA ALA A 101 -7.32 6.47 9.06
C ALA A 101 -6.32 7.55 8.60
N ASP A 102 -5.09 7.48 9.09
CA ASP A 102 -4.00 8.43 8.87
C ASP A 102 -2.66 7.70 8.63
N PRO A 103 -2.38 7.30 7.39
CA PRO A 103 -1.15 6.59 7.04
C PRO A 103 0.13 7.38 7.39
N SER A 104 0.09 8.70 7.28
CA SER A 104 1.24 9.56 7.60
C SER A 104 1.58 9.53 9.10
N PHE A 105 0.58 9.62 9.98
CA PHE A 105 0.80 9.45 11.41
C PHE A 105 1.26 8.03 11.76
N TRP A 106 0.63 7.00 11.16
CA TRP A 106 1.05 5.61 11.34
C TRP A 106 2.53 5.41 11.02
N THR A 107 2.97 5.95 9.89
CA THR A 107 4.39 5.92 9.48
C THR A 107 5.27 6.58 10.52
N ARG A 108 4.91 7.80 10.94
CA ARG A 108 5.72 8.56 11.88
C ARG A 108 5.83 7.89 13.25
N PHE A 109 4.73 7.35 13.75
CA PHE A 109 4.71 6.57 15.00
C PHE A 109 5.43 5.24 14.83
N GLY A 110 5.22 4.56 13.71
CA GLY A 110 5.86 3.29 13.36
C GLY A 110 7.38 3.37 13.27
N VAL A 111 7.94 4.50 12.85
CA VAL A 111 9.40 4.72 12.88
C VAL A 111 9.95 4.65 14.30
N ALA A 112 9.27 5.24 15.27
CA ALA A 112 9.72 5.21 16.66
C ALA A 112 9.41 3.85 17.33
N TYR A 113 8.19 3.40 17.24
CA TYR A 113 7.70 2.22 17.97
C TYR A 113 7.92 0.89 17.21
N GLY A 114 7.79 0.90 15.89
CA GLY A 114 8.03 -0.29 15.06
C GLY A 114 9.51 -0.48 14.71
N LEU A 115 10.12 0.49 14.01
CA LEU A 115 11.47 0.33 13.46
C LEU A 115 12.57 0.51 14.52
N PHE A 116 12.56 1.59 15.27
CA PHE A 116 13.59 1.81 16.30
C PHE A 116 13.52 0.76 17.41
N LEU A 117 12.36 0.57 18.03
CA LEU A 117 12.16 -0.45 19.06
C LEU A 117 12.35 -1.86 18.49
N GLY A 118 11.94 -2.09 17.23
CA GLY A 118 12.18 -3.35 16.52
C GLY A 118 13.67 -3.65 16.35
N ALA A 119 14.49 -2.64 16.03
CA ALA A 119 15.94 -2.78 15.96
C ALA A 119 16.53 -3.15 17.33
N LEU A 120 16.04 -2.53 18.43
CA LEU A 120 16.45 -2.91 19.78
C LEU A 120 16.07 -4.36 20.11
N ARG A 121 14.83 -4.77 19.88
CA ARG A 121 14.35 -6.14 20.18
C ARG A 121 15.10 -7.21 19.39
N SER A 122 15.41 -6.94 18.12
CA SER A 122 16.10 -7.90 17.25
C SER A 122 17.62 -7.92 17.41
N GLY A 123 18.22 -6.80 17.79
CA GLY A 123 19.68 -6.63 17.77
C GLY A 123 20.34 -6.49 19.14
N ALA A 124 19.61 -6.15 20.20
CA ALA A 124 20.16 -5.97 21.53
C ALA A 124 20.29 -7.29 22.30
N THR A 125 21.30 -7.38 23.16
CA THR A 125 21.32 -8.42 24.21
C THR A 125 20.20 -8.16 25.23
N PRO A 126 19.80 -9.15 26.06
CA PRO A 126 18.77 -8.93 27.10
C PRO A 126 19.09 -7.73 28.02
N ASN A 127 20.36 -7.58 28.44
CA ASN A 127 20.77 -6.47 29.31
C ASN A 127 20.71 -5.12 28.58
N GLN A 128 21.10 -5.06 27.31
CA GLN A 128 20.96 -3.84 26.50
C GLN A 128 19.49 -3.47 26.31
N LEU A 129 18.62 -4.45 26.01
CA LEU A 129 17.19 -4.20 25.84
C LEU A 129 16.57 -3.66 27.14
N ASN A 130 16.85 -4.29 28.28
CA ASN A 130 16.38 -3.84 29.59
C ASN A 130 16.84 -2.41 29.89
N TYR A 131 18.11 -2.09 29.61
CA TYR A 131 18.63 -0.72 29.77
C TYR A 131 17.82 0.31 28.98
N TRP A 132 17.47 0.04 27.72
CA TRP A 132 16.67 0.97 26.91
C TRP A 132 15.20 1.02 27.35
N ILE A 133 14.66 -0.09 27.88
CA ILE A 133 13.31 -0.12 28.49
C ILE A 133 13.30 0.78 29.73
N ASP A 134 14.28 0.64 30.60
CA ASP A 134 14.42 1.47 31.83
C ASP A 134 14.66 2.95 31.48
N LYS A 135 15.27 3.26 30.34
CA LYS A 135 15.39 4.62 29.79
C LYS A 135 14.09 5.19 29.21
N GLY A 136 13.00 4.41 29.22
CA GLY A 136 11.67 4.87 28.87
C GLY A 136 11.30 4.73 27.38
N VAL A 137 12.01 3.88 26.62
CA VAL A 137 11.72 3.70 25.17
C VAL A 137 10.30 3.21 24.91
N LEU A 138 9.72 2.36 25.75
CA LEU A 138 8.37 1.85 25.60
C LEU A 138 7.30 2.94 25.77
N GLY A 139 7.49 3.83 26.75
CA GLY A 139 6.57 4.92 27.02
C GLY A 139 6.90 6.21 26.27
N LEU A 140 7.88 6.20 25.33
CA LEU A 140 8.43 7.39 24.68
C LEU A 140 8.83 8.49 25.68
N ASN A 141 9.21 8.07 26.88
CA ASN A 141 9.59 8.96 27.99
C ASN A 141 11.12 9.13 28.03
N GLY A 142 11.58 10.20 27.41
CA GLY A 142 13.01 10.51 27.26
C GLY A 142 13.67 9.90 26.02
N VAL A 143 13.06 8.91 25.38
CA VAL A 143 13.57 8.29 24.15
C VAL A 143 12.49 8.28 23.07
N ILE A 144 12.62 9.18 22.09
CA ILE A 144 11.84 9.15 20.84
C ILE A 144 12.82 8.74 19.75
N GLY A 145 12.68 7.48 19.27
CA GLY A 145 13.63 6.90 18.33
C GLY A 145 13.34 7.23 16.87
N CYS A 146 14.38 7.16 16.03
CA CYS A 146 14.27 7.09 14.58
C CYS A 146 15.20 5.99 14.02
N PHE A 147 15.03 5.66 12.74
CA PHE A 147 15.71 4.55 12.09
C PHE A 147 16.60 5.10 10.96
N ALA A 148 17.91 5.22 11.21
CA ALA A 148 18.87 5.88 10.34
C ALA A 148 19.67 4.85 9.52
N MET A 149 19.03 4.19 8.55
CA MET A 149 19.67 3.19 7.69
C MET A 149 20.15 3.83 6.38
N THR A 150 19.22 4.30 5.54
CA THR A 150 19.53 4.76 4.18
C THR A 150 20.42 5.99 4.15
N GLU A 151 21.22 6.10 3.10
CA GLU A 151 22.10 7.24 2.83
C GLU A 151 21.66 7.94 1.53
N LEU A 152 22.12 9.15 1.30
CA LEU A 152 21.82 9.91 0.09
C LEU A 152 22.20 9.13 -1.19
N ALA A 153 23.30 8.38 -1.16
CA ALA A 153 23.78 7.57 -2.28
C ALA A 153 23.38 6.07 -2.19
N HIS A 154 22.87 5.58 -1.06
CA HIS A 154 22.57 4.16 -0.85
C HIS A 154 21.17 3.93 -0.26
N GLY A 155 20.31 3.25 -1.03
CA GLY A 155 18.98 2.81 -0.58
C GLY A 155 18.85 1.29 -0.61
N SER A 156 18.80 0.68 -1.80
CA SER A 156 18.65 -0.77 -1.98
C SER A 156 19.89 -1.57 -1.59
N ASN A 157 21.09 -1.04 -1.80
CA ASN A 157 22.37 -1.68 -1.43
C ASN A 157 22.78 -1.30 -0.01
N VAL A 158 22.10 -1.86 0.98
CA VAL A 158 22.39 -1.60 2.41
C VAL A 158 23.80 -2.10 2.82
N ALA A 159 24.31 -3.14 2.19
CA ALA A 159 25.67 -3.62 2.46
C ALA A 159 26.76 -2.62 2.04
N GLY A 160 26.44 -1.72 1.11
CA GLY A 160 27.32 -0.67 0.60
C GLY A 160 27.27 0.65 1.36
N LEU A 161 26.58 0.74 2.51
CA LEU A 161 26.57 1.96 3.33
C LEU A 161 27.98 2.42 3.68
N GLU A 162 28.20 3.74 3.69
CA GLU A 162 29.52 4.36 3.81
C GLU A 162 29.74 5.15 5.11
N THR A 163 28.68 5.47 5.87
CA THR A 163 28.83 5.95 7.26
C THR A 163 29.65 4.93 8.03
N THR A 164 30.71 5.38 8.73
CA THR A 164 31.61 4.52 9.49
C THR A 164 31.38 4.61 10.99
N ALA A 165 31.67 3.51 11.69
CA ALA A 165 31.77 3.46 13.15
C ALA A 165 33.10 2.78 13.50
N THR A 166 34.12 3.56 13.86
CA THR A 166 35.46 3.09 14.16
C THR A 166 35.64 2.90 15.65
N PHE A 167 36.05 1.70 16.07
CA PHE A 167 36.28 1.39 17.47
C PHE A 167 37.58 2.05 17.99
N ASP A 168 37.46 2.76 19.09
CA ASP A 168 38.54 3.36 19.87
C ASP A 168 38.70 2.57 21.18
N GLY A 169 39.71 1.70 21.25
CA GLY A 169 39.95 0.83 22.41
C GLY A 169 40.45 1.59 23.64
N GLU A 170 41.00 2.81 23.50
CA GLU A 170 41.49 3.61 24.62
C GLU A 170 40.30 4.14 25.44
N THR A 171 39.28 4.63 24.77
CA THR A 171 38.09 5.22 25.42
C THR A 171 36.90 4.25 25.56
N ASP A 172 36.97 3.04 25.00
CA ASP A 172 35.88 2.04 24.94
C ASP A 172 34.65 2.58 24.21
N GLU A 173 34.85 3.29 23.09
CA GLU A 173 33.84 3.99 22.31
C GLU A 173 33.93 3.65 20.84
N PHE A 174 32.83 3.85 20.09
CA PHE A 174 32.81 3.94 18.64
C PHE A 174 32.77 5.41 18.20
N ILE A 175 33.54 5.75 17.18
CA ILE A 175 33.54 7.06 16.55
C ILE A 175 32.73 6.98 15.26
N LEU A 176 31.54 7.57 15.23
CA LEU A 176 30.69 7.64 14.05
C LEU A 176 31.07 8.84 13.19
N HIS A 177 31.20 8.60 11.88
CA HIS A 177 31.58 9.65 10.93
C HIS A 177 30.87 9.48 9.59
N THR A 178 30.38 10.59 9.03
CA THR A 178 29.87 10.71 7.65
C THR A 178 31.01 11.22 6.77
N PRO A 179 31.71 10.33 6.03
CA PRO A 179 32.98 10.68 5.37
C PRO A 179 32.83 11.66 4.19
N HIS A 180 31.67 11.70 3.58
CA HIS A 180 31.34 12.59 2.45
C HIS A 180 29.83 12.75 2.30
N LEU A 181 29.39 13.67 1.42
CA LEU A 181 27.99 14.03 1.26
C LEU A 181 27.08 12.83 0.92
N GLY A 182 27.55 11.90 0.07
CA GLY A 182 26.79 10.69 -0.31
C GLY A 182 26.47 9.75 0.84
N ALA A 183 27.28 9.77 1.91
CA ALA A 183 27.09 9.00 3.13
C ALA A 183 26.15 9.66 4.16
N THR A 184 25.60 10.85 3.85
CA THR A 184 24.60 11.50 4.69
C THR A 184 23.38 10.60 4.85
N LYS A 185 22.97 10.35 6.10
CA LYS A 185 21.73 9.61 6.37
C LYS A 185 20.54 10.38 5.83
N TRP A 186 19.72 9.77 4.97
CA TRP A 186 18.67 10.42 4.20
C TRP A 186 17.37 9.65 4.30
N TRP A 187 16.24 10.31 4.21
CA TRP A 187 14.90 9.75 4.43
C TRP A 187 14.63 9.30 5.86
N ILE A 188 15.23 9.96 6.87
CA ILE A 188 15.12 9.52 8.25
C ILE A 188 13.86 10.11 8.88
N GLY A 189 12.84 9.27 9.04
CA GLY A 189 11.54 9.64 9.60
C GLY A 189 11.68 10.23 11.01
N GLY A 190 11.15 11.44 11.22
CA GLY A 190 11.17 12.15 12.48
C GLY A 190 12.51 12.76 12.90
N ALA A 191 13.57 12.57 12.14
CA ALA A 191 14.88 13.18 12.48
C ALA A 191 14.82 14.70 12.48
N ALA A 192 14.10 15.30 11.52
CA ALA A 192 14.04 16.75 11.37
C ALA A 192 13.50 17.45 12.62
N SER A 193 12.44 16.94 13.24
CA SER A 193 11.65 17.68 14.22
C SER A 193 11.43 17.02 15.58
N THR A 194 11.60 15.68 15.72
CA THR A 194 11.09 14.99 16.93
C THR A 194 12.01 13.95 17.55
N ALA A 195 12.90 13.30 16.77
CA ALA A 195 13.71 12.22 17.29
C ALA A 195 14.80 12.71 18.25
N THR A 196 14.93 12.06 19.40
CA THR A 196 16.00 12.26 20.39
C THR A 196 17.13 11.27 20.21
N HIS A 197 16.84 10.07 19.68
CA HIS A 197 17.78 8.97 19.45
C HIS A 197 17.60 8.36 18.06
N ALA A 198 18.65 7.75 17.53
CA ALA A 198 18.61 7.01 16.26
C ALA A 198 19.24 5.63 16.39
N ALA A 199 18.62 4.63 15.75
CA ALA A 199 19.28 3.38 15.40
C ALA A 199 20.05 3.61 14.10
N VAL A 200 21.35 3.83 14.19
CA VAL A 200 22.24 4.18 13.07
C VAL A 200 22.91 2.93 12.54
N PHE A 201 22.77 2.68 11.24
CA PHE A 201 23.46 1.61 10.52
C PHE A 201 24.76 2.15 9.93
N ALA A 202 25.90 1.60 10.35
CA ALA A 202 27.20 2.06 9.93
C ALA A 202 28.18 0.89 9.69
N GLN A 203 29.18 1.09 8.82
CA GLN A 203 30.27 0.16 8.61
C GLN A 203 31.15 0.12 9.87
N MET A 204 31.14 -1.01 10.55
CA MET A 204 31.99 -1.21 11.73
C MET A 204 33.45 -1.42 11.32
N VAL A 205 34.35 -0.66 11.94
CA VAL A 205 35.79 -0.78 11.75
C VAL A 205 36.45 -1.02 13.10
N VAL A 206 37.16 -2.14 13.23
CA VAL A 206 37.92 -2.52 14.43
C VAL A 206 39.35 -2.88 14.04
N GLY A 207 40.35 -2.27 14.64
CA GLY A 207 41.75 -2.51 14.29
C GLY A 207 42.07 -2.28 12.81
N GLY A 208 41.40 -1.30 12.17
CA GLY A 208 41.55 -1.00 10.73
C GLY A 208 40.80 -1.94 9.80
N LYS A 209 40.18 -3.02 10.30
CA LYS A 209 39.43 -4.00 9.50
C LYS A 209 37.94 -3.69 9.49
N LYS A 210 37.29 -3.75 8.30
CA LYS A 210 35.84 -3.64 8.14
C LYS A 210 35.15 -4.95 8.49
N HIS A 211 34.09 -4.86 9.31
CA HIS A 211 33.25 -5.98 9.75
C HIS A 211 31.80 -5.88 9.26
N GLY A 212 31.57 -5.09 8.22
CA GLY A 212 30.24 -4.86 7.64
C GLY A 212 29.36 -3.93 8.45
N VAL A 213 28.11 -3.79 8.00
CA VAL A 213 27.15 -2.88 8.62
C VAL A 213 26.65 -3.45 9.95
N LYS A 214 26.71 -2.63 11.00
CA LYS A 214 26.17 -2.92 12.34
C LYS A 214 25.30 -1.77 12.82
N THR A 215 24.52 -2.00 13.87
CA THR A 215 23.55 -1.01 14.38
C THR A 215 24.04 -0.39 15.69
N PHE A 216 23.97 0.90 15.76
CA PHE A 216 24.40 1.72 16.92
C PHE A 216 23.25 2.60 17.38
N VAL A 217 22.97 2.64 18.69
CA VAL A 217 22.02 3.60 19.25
C VAL A 217 22.75 4.89 19.57
N VAL A 218 22.38 5.97 18.90
CA VAL A 218 23.02 7.28 19.00
C VAL A 218 22.03 8.30 19.53
N GLN A 219 22.37 8.98 20.61
CA GLN A 219 21.59 10.14 21.07
C GLN A 219 21.86 11.31 20.13
N LEU A 220 20.81 11.92 19.61
CA LEU A 220 20.87 13.04 18.65
C LEU A 220 20.71 14.38 19.33
N ARG A 221 19.82 14.46 20.35
CA ARG A 221 19.43 15.68 21.03
C ARG A 221 19.53 15.52 22.54
N ASP A 222 19.87 16.59 23.21
CA ASP A 222 19.71 16.68 24.65
C ASP A 222 18.23 16.62 25.03
N THR A 223 17.85 15.72 25.94
CA THR A 223 16.45 15.45 26.27
C THR A 223 15.80 16.53 27.16
N LYS A 224 16.57 17.48 27.67
CA LYS A 224 16.08 18.62 28.48
C LYS A 224 15.93 19.88 27.64
N THR A 225 16.94 20.18 26.82
CA THR A 225 17.01 21.43 26.03
C THR A 225 16.54 21.22 24.59
N PHE A 226 16.47 19.95 24.11
CA PHE A 226 16.18 19.55 22.76
C PHE A 226 17.19 20.00 21.69
N HIS A 227 18.29 20.63 22.08
CA HIS A 227 19.37 21.02 21.18
C HIS A 227 20.12 19.80 20.66
N LEU A 228 20.64 19.88 19.44
CA LEU A 228 21.52 18.86 18.88
C LEU A 228 22.80 18.71 19.72
N LEU A 229 23.22 17.44 19.88
CA LEU A 229 24.50 17.16 20.53
C LEU A 229 25.70 17.52 19.61
N PRO A 230 26.89 17.78 20.18
CA PRO A 230 28.08 18.11 19.41
C PRO A 230 28.40 17.08 18.32
N GLY A 231 28.81 17.55 17.16
CA GLY A 231 29.17 16.71 16.02
C GLY A 231 27.96 16.17 15.22
N ILE A 232 26.72 16.49 15.59
CA ILE A 232 25.50 16.06 14.88
C ILE A 232 24.90 17.24 14.12
N THR A 233 24.68 17.05 12.84
CA THR A 233 23.94 17.99 11.98
C THR A 233 22.68 17.32 11.47
N ILE A 234 21.53 17.96 11.65
CA ILE A 234 20.22 17.48 11.19
C ILE A 234 19.50 18.61 10.47
N GLY A 235 18.83 18.26 9.38
CA GLY A 235 17.95 19.16 8.66
C GLY A 235 16.72 18.47 8.10
N ASP A 236 15.76 19.29 7.68
CA ASP A 236 14.53 18.87 7.00
C ASP A 236 14.81 18.66 5.52
N ILE A 237 14.35 17.54 4.95
CA ILE A 237 14.50 17.29 3.50
C ILE A 237 13.41 17.97 2.64
N GLY A 238 12.45 18.66 3.27
CA GLY A 238 11.45 19.46 2.59
C GLY A 238 10.21 18.69 2.11
N LYS A 239 9.55 19.26 1.10
CA LYS A 239 8.29 18.74 0.56
C LYS A 239 8.48 17.44 -0.23
N LYS A 240 7.51 16.55 -0.15
CA LYS A 240 7.37 15.31 -0.91
C LYS A 240 5.89 15.03 -1.21
N MET A 241 5.54 13.92 -1.81
CA MET A 241 4.15 13.60 -2.16
C MET A 241 3.27 13.48 -0.90
N GLY A 242 3.67 12.63 0.04
CA GLY A 242 2.96 12.40 1.28
C GLY A 242 3.31 13.43 2.38
N ARG A 243 2.60 13.32 3.50
CA ARG A 243 2.71 14.24 4.64
C ARG A 243 3.74 13.80 5.67
N ASP A 244 4.56 12.78 5.37
CA ASP A 244 5.56 12.25 6.29
C ASP A 244 6.61 13.30 6.68
N ASP A 245 7.12 13.20 7.90
CA ASP A 245 8.21 14.04 8.42
C ASP A 245 9.54 13.30 8.32
N ASN A 246 10.40 13.72 7.38
CA ASN A 246 11.73 13.14 7.18
C ASN A 246 12.83 14.19 7.29
N GLY A 247 13.98 13.74 7.76
CA GLY A 247 15.19 14.56 7.85
C GLY A 247 16.41 13.85 7.28
N TYR A 248 17.51 14.58 7.24
CA TYR A 248 18.86 14.03 7.03
C TYR A 248 19.68 14.15 8.30
N ILE A 249 20.70 13.30 8.47
CA ILE A 249 21.64 13.32 9.60
C ILE A 249 23.06 13.17 9.08
N GLN A 250 23.98 13.99 9.60
CA GLN A 250 25.43 13.87 9.40
C GLN A 250 26.13 13.75 10.74
N PHE A 251 27.16 12.92 10.80
CA PHE A 251 27.99 12.69 11.97
C PHE A 251 29.41 13.18 11.72
N THR A 252 29.94 14.07 12.59
CA THR A 252 31.29 14.55 12.54
C THR A 252 32.03 14.05 13.78
N TYR A 253 32.64 12.87 13.68
CA TYR A 253 33.41 12.20 14.74
C TYR A 253 32.63 12.05 16.06
N VAL A 254 31.38 11.65 16.00
CA VAL A 254 30.50 11.48 17.16
C VAL A 254 30.90 10.23 17.94
N ARG A 255 31.21 10.43 19.22
CA ARG A 255 31.58 9.32 20.14
C ARG A 255 30.35 8.68 20.76
N VAL A 256 30.33 7.37 20.72
CA VAL A 256 29.21 6.54 21.22
C VAL A 256 29.80 5.40 22.04
N PRO A 257 29.35 5.19 23.29
CA PRO A 257 29.81 4.07 24.10
C PRO A 257 29.72 2.73 23.36
N ARG A 258 30.72 1.85 23.50
CA ARG A 258 30.68 0.51 22.89
C ARG A 258 29.40 -0.23 23.24
N ALA A 259 28.89 -0.08 24.47
CA ALA A 259 27.65 -0.68 24.95
C ALA A 259 26.39 -0.25 24.16
N HIS A 260 26.45 0.83 23.37
CA HIS A 260 25.36 1.27 22.50
C HIS A 260 25.37 0.61 21.10
N MET A 261 26.42 -0.14 20.75
CA MET A 261 26.35 -1.07 19.63
C MET A 261 25.43 -2.23 20.01
N LEU A 262 24.48 -2.60 19.16
CA LEU A 262 23.58 -3.75 19.41
C LEU A 262 24.35 -5.07 19.21
N MET A 263 24.48 -5.87 20.28
CA MET A 263 25.43 -6.99 20.36
C MET A 263 24.79 -8.39 20.49
N LYS A 264 23.51 -8.56 20.14
CA LYS A 264 22.87 -9.90 20.17
C LYS A 264 23.57 -10.87 19.21
N HIS A 265 24.01 -10.39 18.06
CA HIS A 265 24.60 -11.22 17.00
C HIS A 265 26.10 -11.05 16.90
N THR A 266 26.57 -9.86 16.56
CA THR A 266 28.01 -9.53 16.52
C THR A 266 28.41 -8.86 17.83
N GLN A 267 29.52 -9.28 18.41
CA GLN A 267 30.02 -8.75 19.66
C GLN A 267 31.42 -8.14 19.49
N VAL A 268 31.70 -7.08 20.22
CA VAL A 268 33.03 -6.47 20.29
C VAL A 268 33.43 -6.37 21.74
N SER A 269 34.55 -7.02 22.12
CA SER A 269 35.11 -6.92 23.48
C SER A 269 35.78 -5.55 23.71
N ARG A 270 36.07 -5.20 24.96
CA ARG A 270 36.82 -3.99 25.34
C ARG A 270 38.23 -3.99 24.71
N GLN A 271 38.80 -5.15 24.44
CA GLN A 271 40.12 -5.30 23.78
C GLN A 271 40.01 -5.27 22.24
N GLY A 272 38.83 -5.01 21.67
CA GLY A 272 38.63 -4.97 20.22
C GLY A 272 38.56 -6.35 19.56
N VAL A 273 38.28 -7.42 20.31
CA VAL A 273 38.04 -8.74 19.73
C VAL A 273 36.63 -8.80 19.20
N VAL A 274 36.47 -9.12 17.92
CA VAL A 274 35.17 -9.22 17.25
C VAL A 274 34.75 -10.70 17.17
N THR A 275 33.55 -11.00 17.64
CA THR A 275 32.89 -12.30 17.50
C THR A 275 31.69 -12.16 16.58
N GLU A 276 31.71 -12.86 15.45
CA GLU A 276 30.60 -12.87 14.48
C GLU A 276 29.62 -14.01 14.76
N PRO A 277 28.33 -13.89 14.41
CA PRO A 277 27.36 -14.95 14.59
C PRO A 277 27.63 -16.11 13.64
N PRO A 278 27.31 -17.35 14.03
CA PRO A 278 27.52 -18.53 13.20
C PRO A 278 26.66 -18.53 11.93
N LEU A 279 25.56 -17.77 11.93
CA LEU A 279 24.60 -17.67 10.81
C LEU A 279 24.27 -16.20 10.54
N ALA A 280 24.81 -15.63 9.46
CA ALA A 280 24.55 -14.25 9.04
C ALA A 280 23.05 -13.97 8.72
N GLN A 281 22.30 -15.04 8.38
CA GLN A 281 20.88 -14.94 7.99
C GLN A 281 19.96 -14.50 9.13
N LEU A 282 20.34 -14.70 10.40
CA LEU A 282 19.55 -14.32 11.57
C LEU A 282 19.36 -12.79 11.69
N THR A 283 20.21 -12.01 11.06
CA THR A 283 20.11 -10.54 11.03
C THR A 283 18.99 -9.98 10.14
N TYR A 284 18.40 -10.78 9.26
CA TYR A 284 17.39 -10.32 8.30
C TYR A 284 15.94 -10.34 8.83
N GLY A 285 15.69 -10.90 10.01
CA GLY A 285 14.32 -11.04 10.59
C GLY A 285 13.59 -9.72 10.80
N ALA A 286 14.30 -8.65 11.12
CA ALA A 286 13.71 -7.33 11.41
C ALA A 286 12.97 -6.67 10.22
N LEU A 287 13.36 -6.98 8.97
CA LEU A 287 12.75 -6.40 7.76
C LEU A 287 11.48 -7.15 7.31
N LEU A 288 11.24 -8.36 7.80
CA LEU A 288 10.09 -9.18 7.38
C LEU A 288 8.77 -8.63 7.93
N GLY A 289 8.75 -8.15 9.16
CA GLY A 289 7.54 -7.59 9.80
C GLY A 289 6.97 -6.40 9.03
N GLY A 290 7.83 -5.49 8.57
CA GLY A 290 7.41 -4.34 7.76
C GLY A 290 6.76 -4.77 6.44
N ARG A 291 7.35 -5.71 5.70
CA ARG A 291 6.80 -6.23 4.43
C ARG A 291 5.45 -6.94 4.63
N THR A 292 5.30 -7.67 5.73
CA THR A 292 4.05 -8.37 6.07
C THR A 292 2.92 -7.37 6.33
N SER A 293 3.17 -6.33 7.12
CA SER A 293 2.17 -5.29 7.40
C SER A 293 1.74 -4.54 6.14
N MET A 294 2.65 -4.28 5.19
CA MET A 294 2.32 -3.59 3.93
C MET A 294 1.35 -4.37 3.02
N VAL A 295 1.33 -5.70 3.10
CA VAL A 295 0.32 -6.50 2.38
C VAL A 295 -1.06 -6.24 2.98
N ALA A 296 -1.19 -6.23 4.30
CA ALA A 296 -2.44 -5.90 4.98
C ALA A 296 -2.88 -4.45 4.73
N ASP A 297 -1.94 -3.49 4.78
CA ASP A 297 -2.18 -2.07 4.50
C ASP A 297 -2.67 -1.85 3.07
N SER A 298 -2.15 -2.62 2.11
CA SER A 298 -2.61 -2.58 0.71
C SER A 298 -4.08 -2.97 0.57
N SER A 299 -4.50 -4.05 1.23
CA SER A 299 -5.91 -4.45 1.27
C SER A 299 -6.78 -3.37 1.93
N ASN A 300 -6.37 -2.88 3.08
CA ASN A 300 -7.14 -1.93 3.88
C ASN A 300 -7.29 -0.57 3.17
N SER A 301 -6.24 -0.05 2.55
CA SER A 301 -6.27 1.20 1.79
C SER A 301 -7.11 1.05 0.52
N ALA A 302 -7.02 -0.09 -0.18
CA ALA A 302 -7.87 -0.39 -1.32
C ALA A 302 -9.35 -0.48 -0.90
N LYS A 303 -9.68 -1.16 0.21
CA LYS A 303 -11.04 -1.25 0.76
C LYS A 303 -11.61 0.13 1.10
N LYS A 304 -10.79 1.04 1.66
CA LYS A 304 -11.17 2.43 1.92
C LYS A 304 -11.54 3.15 0.63
N ALA A 305 -10.68 3.11 -0.39
CA ALA A 305 -10.92 3.73 -1.68
C ALA A 305 -12.17 3.17 -2.38
N LEU A 306 -12.33 1.84 -2.37
CA LEU A 306 -13.45 1.15 -2.99
C LEU A 306 -14.77 1.42 -2.29
N THR A 307 -14.79 1.54 -0.95
CA THR A 307 -16.00 1.93 -0.21
C THR A 307 -16.51 3.30 -0.67
N ILE A 308 -15.60 4.26 -0.83
CA ILE A 308 -15.94 5.60 -1.31
C ILE A 308 -16.47 5.53 -2.75
N ALA A 309 -15.73 4.87 -3.65
CA ALA A 309 -16.05 4.83 -5.07
C ALA A 309 -17.35 4.07 -5.37
N VAL A 310 -17.59 2.92 -4.72
CA VAL A 310 -18.78 2.11 -4.93
C VAL A 310 -20.03 2.81 -4.39
N ARG A 311 -19.98 3.37 -3.18
CA ARG A 311 -21.10 4.15 -2.64
C ARG A 311 -21.44 5.35 -3.52
N TYR A 312 -20.41 6.08 -3.98
CA TYR A 312 -20.61 7.19 -4.90
C TYR A 312 -21.19 6.75 -6.24
N ALA A 313 -20.68 5.68 -6.85
CA ALA A 313 -21.17 5.15 -8.12
C ALA A 313 -22.61 4.63 -8.03
N ALA A 314 -23.04 4.16 -6.85
CA ALA A 314 -24.40 3.71 -6.59
C ALA A 314 -25.40 4.87 -6.53
N VAL A 315 -24.99 6.09 -6.13
CA VAL A 315 -25.89 7.24 -6.01
C VAL A 315 -25.77 8.24 -7.15
N ARG A 316 -24.60 8.35 -7.77
CA ARG A 316 -24.37 9.26 -8.90
C ARG A 316 -25.04 8.73 -10.16
N ARG A 317 -25.82 9.61 -10.83
CA ARG A 317 -26.50 9.30 -12.07
C ARG A 317 -26.01 10.17 -13.19
N GLN A 318 -25.87 9.63 -14.38
CA GLN A 318 -25.52 10.33 -15.61
C GLN A 318 -26.13 9.60 -16.80
N PHE A 319 -26.58 10.37 -17.78
CA PHE A 319 -27.25 9.90 -18.99
C PHE A 319 -28.52 9.08 -18.68
N ALA A 320 -29.37 8.95 -19.66
CA ALA A 320 -30.57 8.12 -19.62
C ALA A 320 -30.69 7.37 -20.95
N THR A 321 -31.26 6.18 -20.90
CA THR A 321 -31.54 5.40 -22.10
C THR A 321 -32.73 5.96 -22.89
N ASP A 322 -33.60 6.76 -22.25
CA ASP A 322 -34.74 7.45 -22.83
C ASP A 322 -34.89 8.84 -22.18
N LYS A 323 -35.45 9.81 -22.91
CA LYS A 323 -35.67 11.20 -22.45
C LYS A 323 -36.60 11.32 -21.25
N ASN A 324 -37.48 10.34 -21.05
CA ASN A 324 -38.52 10.35 -20.02
C ASN A 324 -38.21 9.48 -18.79
N VAL A 325 -37.03 8.86 -18.74
CA VAL A 325 -36.62 8.03 -17.61
C VAL A 325 -35.55 8.72 -16.76
N LEU A 326 -35.45 8.29 -15.52
CA LEU A 326 -34.40 8.76 -14.60
C LEU A 326 -33.01 8.40 -15.16
N GLU A 327 -32.04 9.29 -15.05
CA GLU A 327 -30.65 9.00 -15.41
C GLU A 327 -30.15 7.72 -14.71
N THR A 328 -29.30 6.98 -15.41
CA THR A 328 -28.75 5.70 -14.95
C THR A 328 -27.71 5.91 -13.84
N GLN A 329 -27.75 5.07 -12.81
CA GLN A 329 -26.68 5.02 -11.80
C GLN A 329 -25.35 4.64 -12.47
N LEU A 330 -24.24 5.29 -12.10
CA LEU A 330 -22.95 4.96 -12.68
C LEU A 330 -22.59 3.47 -12.54
N LEU A 331 -22.96 2.88 -11.40
CA LEU A 331 -22.67 1.49 -11.11
C LEU A 331 -23.49 0.50 -11.99
N ASP A 332 -24.56 0.95 -12.66
CA ASP A 332 -25.36 0.10 -13.57
C ASP A 332 -24.73 -0.03 -14.96
N TYR A 333 -23.75 0.80 -15.29
CA TYR A 333 -23.02 0.67 -16.55
C TYR A 333 -22.05 -0.52 -16.51
N PRO A 334 -22.12 -1.48 -17.46
CA PRO A 334 -21.23 -2.64 -17.49
C PRO A 334 -19.75 -2.26 -17.43
N ILE A 335 -19.34 -1.22 -18.16
CA ILE A 335 -17.94 -0.75 -18.14
C ILE A 335 -17.52 -0.21 -16.77
N HIS A 336 -18.44 0.34 -16.00
CA HIS A 336 -18.16 0.83 -14.66
C HIS A 336 -18.10 -0.31 -13.64
N GLN A 337 -18.95 -1.35 -13.81
CA GLN A 337 -18.85 -2.61 -13.07
C GLN A 337 -17.50 -3.28 -13.30
N ARG A 338 -17.08 -3.38 -14.57
CA ARG A 338 -15.75 -3.89 -14.97
C ARG A 338 -14.59 -3.10 -14.36
N ARG A 339 -14.76 -1.80 -14.13
CA ARG A 339 -13.75 -0.96 -13.49
C ARG A 339 -13.62 -1.22 -11.98
N LEU A 340 -14.73 -1.43 -11.27
CA LEU A 340 -14.75 -1.47 -9.80
C LEU A 340 -14.84 -2.87 -9.21
N MET A 341 -15.66 -3.78 -9.75
CA MET A 341 -15.92 -5.10 -9.13
C MET A 341 -14.67 -5.99 -9.07
N PRO A 342 -13.83 -6.08 -10.12
CA PRO A 342 -12.58 -6.82 -10.03
C PRO A 342 -11.61 -6.26 -8.98
N LEU A 343 -11.59 -4.94 -8.78
CA LEU A 343 -10.76 -4.31 -7.75
C LEU A 343 -11.27 -4.61 -6.34
N VAL A 344 -12.60 -4.70 -6.14
CA VAL A 344 -13.20 -5.17 -4.88
C VAL A 344 -12.75 -6.60 -4.60
N ALA A 345 -12.80 -7.46 -5.61
CA ALA A 345 -12.35 -8.85 -5.50
C ALA A 345 -10.85 -8.92 -5.16
N GLN A 346 -10.02 -8.10 -5.80
CA GLN A 346 -8.58 -8.01 -5.53
C GLN A 346 -8.29 -7.56 -4.09
N ALA A 347 -8.97 -6.52 -3.60
CA ALA A 347 -8.79 -6.03 -2.24
C ALA A 347 -9.14 -7.09 -1.18
N ILE A 348 -10.18 -7.90 -1.43
CA ILE A 348 -10.57 -9.02 -0.57
C ILE A 348 -9.52 -10.14 -0.65
N ALA A 349 -9.07 -10.52 -1.84
CA ALA A 349 -8.05 -11.55 -2.05
C ALA A 349 -6.72 -11.21 -1.34
N ILE A 350 -6.25 -9.95 -1.48
CA ILE A 350 -5.07 -9.45 -0.77
C ILE A 350 -5.30 -9.51 0.75
N GLY A 351 -6.51 -9.23 1.25
CA GLY A 351 -6.85 -9.30 2.67
C GLY A 351 -6.67 -10.70 3.25
N PHE A 352 -7.22 -11.72 2.61
CA PHE A 352 -7.02 -13.12 3.04
C PHE A 352 -5.57 -13.57 2.94
N THR A 353 -4.85 -13.12 1.91
CA THR A 353 -3.41 -13.38 1.77
C THR A 353 -2.61 -12.71 2.89
N GLY A 354 -2.97 -11.48 3.29
CA GLY A 354 -2.33 -10.76 4.38
C GLY A 354 -2.52 -11.47 5.73
N LEU A 355 -3.72 -11.97 6.02
CA LEU A 355 -3.98 -12.77 7.23
C LEU A 355 -3.10 -14.03 7.28
N LYS A 356 -3.00 -14.75 6.16
CA LYS A 356 -2.16 -15.95 6.08
C LYS A 356 -0.67 -15.63 6.22
N LEU A 357 -0.21 -14.56 5.58
CA LEU A 357 1.18 -14.12 5.68
C LEU A 357 1.54 -13.69 7.10
N GLN A 358 0.62 -13.04 7.81
CA GLN A 358 0.80 -12.68 9.22
C GLN A 358 0.99 -13.91 10.09
N THR A 359 0.15 -14.95 9.94
CA THR A 359 0.33 -16.23 10.65
C THR A 359 1.67 -16.87 10.34
N MET A 360 2.07 -16.91 9.05
CA MET A 360 3.38 -17.46 8.67
C MET A 360 4.55 -16.70 9.30
N TYR A 361 4.43 -15.38 9.42
CA TYR A 361 5.43 -14.53 10.07
C TYR A 361 5.52 -14.77 11.56
N GLU A 362 4.38 -14.89 12.25
CA GLU A 362 4.29 -15.16 13.68
C GLU A 362 4.88 -16.53 14.02
N ASP A 363 4.47 -17.58 13.30
CA ASP A 363 4.99 -18.95 13.45
C ASP A 363 6.51 -19.01 13.27
N MET A 364 7.01 -18.30 12.25
CA MET A 364 8.45 -18.22 11.96
C MET A 364 9.20 -17.47 13.07
N THR A 365 8.66 -16.34 13.54
CA THR A 365 9.29 -15.54 14.60
C THR A 365 9.36 -16.33 15.89
N GLN A 366 8.28 -17.01 16.25
CA GLN A 366 8.25 -17.88 17.42
C GLN A 366 9.29 -19.02 17.30
N ALA A 367 9.39 -19.65 16.12
CA ALA A 367 10.38 -20.71 15.90
C ALA A 367 11.81 -20.18 16.03
N LEU A 368 12.11 -18.97 15.52
CA LEU A 368 13.44 -18.35 15.64
C LEU A 368 13.78 -17.94 17.09
N ASP A 369 12.81 -17.48 17.86
CA ASP A 369 13.03 -17.05 19.26
C ASP A 369 13.27 -18.24 20.20
N THR A 370 12.74 -19.43 19.85
CA THR A 370 12.88 -20.65 20.65
C THR A 370 14.01 -21.56 20.16
N MET A 371 14.65 -21.25 19.03
CA MET A 371 15.65 -22.07 18.37
C MET A 371 17.00 -22.04 19.12
N GLU A 372 17.57 -23.22 19.32
CA GLU A 372 18.96 -23.38 19.73
C GLU A 372 19.86 -23.80 18.57
N PRO A 373 21.16 -23.45 18.57
CA PRO A 373 22.10 -23.84 17.51
C PRO A 373 22.22 -25.36 17.29
N SER A 374 21.84 -26.16 18.27
CA SER A 374 21.85 -27.62 18.25
C SER A 374 20.52 -28.26 17.85
N ASP A 375 19.50 -27.44 17.48
CA ASP A 375 18.16 -27.93 17.17
C ASP A 375 18.22 -28.84 15.91
N PRO A 376 17.72 -30.08 15.97
CA PRO A 376 17.67 -31.00 14.83
C PRO A 376 16.81 -30.46 13.67
N ASN A 377 15.86 -29.53 13.94
CA ASN A 377 14.99 -28.92 12.95
C ASN A 377 15.54 -27.60 12.39
N LEU A 378 16.78 -27.24 12.72
CA LEU A 378 17.39 -25.96 12.29
C LEU A 378 17.28 -25.72 10.78
N ASN A 379 17.52 -26.73 9.94
CA ASN A 379 17.45 -26.61 8.51
C ASN A 379 16.02 -26.31 8.01
N ASP A 380 15.00 -26.91 8.62
CA ASP A 380 13.61 -26.69 8.27
C ASP A 380 13.17 -25.26 8.66
N ILE A 381 13.61 -24.77 9.81
CA ILE A 381 13.36 -23.38 10.24
C ILE A 381 14.03 -22.39 9.29
N LEU A 382 15.28 -22.64 8.89
CA LEU A 382 16.00 -21.81 7.93
C LEU A 382 15.37 -21.84 6.52
N ASP A 383 14.83 -22.97 6.09
CA ASP A 383 14.14 -23.08 4.81
C ASP A 383 12.78 -22.34 4.85
N LYS A 384 12.03 -22.40 5.97
CA LYS A 384 10.82 -21.58 6.20
C LYS A 384 11.15 -20.09 6.21
N LEU A 385 12.25 -19.68 6.84
CA LEU A 385 12.70 -18.27 6.83
C LEU A 385 12.95 -17.77 5.42
N LYS A 386 13.68 -18.55 4.61
CA LYS A 386 13.97 -18.22 3.20
C LYS A 386 12.67 -18.12 2.37
N GLU A 387 11.74 -19.03 2.59
CA GLU A 387 10.45 -19.03 1.89
C GLU A 387 9.62 -17.81 2.27
N THR A 388 9.46 -17.54 3.57
CA THR A 388 8.71 -16.37 4.06
C THR A 388 9.33 -15.08 3.54
N HIS A 389 10.66 -14.98 3.51
CA HIS A 389 11.37 -13.84 2.98
C HIS A 389 11.13 -13.62 1.47
N ALA A 390 11.12 -14.68 0.67
CA ALA A 390 10.87 -14.60 -0.77
C ALA A 390 9.39 -14.30 -1.07
N THR A 391 8.48 -14.96 -0.36
CA THR A 391 7.02 -14.77 -0.50
C THR A 391 6.61 -13.36 -0.11
N SER A 392 7.07 -12.86 1.05
CA SER A 392 6.78 -11.49 1.49
C SER A 392 7.32 -10.43 0.53
N ALA A 393 8.47 -10.67 -0.11
CA ALA A 393 9.04 -9.76 -1.11
C ALA A 393 8.14 -9.64 -2.36
N GLY A 394 7.70 -10.76 -2.92
CA GLY A 394 6.79 -10.78 -4.06
C GLY A 394 5.42 -10.17 -3.74
N LEU A 395 4.85 -10.55 -2.59
CA LEU A 395 3.56 -10.05 -2.13
C LEU A 395 3.59 -8.54 -1.86
N LYS A 396 4.61 -8.03 -1.13
CA LYS A 396 4.74 -6.58 -0.89
C LYS A 396 4.81 -5.83 -2.20
N ALA A 397 5.61 -6.26 -3.16
CA ALA A 397 5.75 -5.60 -4.44
C ALA A 397 4.43 -5.56 -5.22
N PHE A 398 3.78 -6.71 -5.41
CA PHE A 398 2.55 -6.79 -6.16
C PHE A 398 1.40 -6.04 -5.45
N CYS A 399 1.18 -6.28 -4.14
CA CYS A 399 0.03 -5.74 -3.42
C CYS A 399 0.09 -4.21 -3.31
N THR A 400 1.27 -3.62 -3.10
CA THR A 400 1.40 -2.16 -3.02
C THR A 400 1.18 -1.50 -4.38
N TRP A 401 1.68 -2.06 -5.49
CA TRP A 401 1.36 -1.57 -6.84
C TRP A 401 -0.14 -1.69 -7.14
N ALA A 402 -0.74 -2.85 -6.83
CA ALA A 402 -2.17 -3.10 -7.04
C ALA A 402 -3.06 -2.13 -6.24
N CYS A 403 -2.68 -1.82 -4.99
CA CYS A 403 -3.40 -0.85 -4.17
C CYS A 403 -3.29 0.57 -4.73
N LEU A 404 -2.10 1.01 -5.12
CA LEU A 404 -1.89 2.35 -5.68
C LEU A 404 -2.70 2.55 -6.97
N ASP A 405 -2.71 1.56 -7.86
CA ASP A 405 -3.55 1.52 -9.07
C ASP A 405 -5.05 1.55 -8.72
N THR A 406 -5.46 0.79 -7.70
CA THR A 406 -6.84 0.77 -7.21
C THR A 406 -7.28 2.16 -6.72
N ILE A 407 -6.46 2.85 -5.93
CA ILE A 407 -6.77 4.20 -5.42
C ILE A 407 -6.98 5.16 -6.60
N ASP A 408 -6.11 5.13 -7.61
CA ASP A 408 -6.24 6.02 -8.77
C ASP A 408 -7.45 5.68 -9.65
N LYS A 409 -7.74 4.41 -9.89
CA LYS A 409 -8.93 3.99 -10.62
C LYS A 409 -10.22 4.38 -9.89
N CYS A 410 -10.25 4.28 -8.55
CA CYS A 410 -11.37 4.75 -7.72
C CYS A 410 -11.52 6.28 -7.82
N ARG A 411 -10.42 7.03 -7.75
CA ARG A 411 -10.41 8.48 -7.93
C ARG A 411 -11.02 8.88 -9.28
N GLN A 412 -10.55 8.26 -10.35
CA GLN A 412 -11.05 8.53 -11.71
C GLN A 412 -12.53 8.17 -11.88
N SER A 413 -12.99 7.09 -11.21
CA SER A 413 -14.39 6.64 -11.27
C SER A 413 -15.37 7.64 -10.64
N CYS A 414 -14.87 8.57 -9.80
CA CYS A 414 -15.66 9.64 -9.19
C CYS A 414 -15.66 10.94 -10.04
N GLY A 415 -15.06 10.94 -11.23
CA GLY A 415 -14.99 12.12 -12.10
C GLY A 415 -14.27 13.31 -11.44
N GLY A 416 -14.72 14.52 -11.71
CA GLY A 416 -14.14 15.75 -11.15
C GLY A 416 -14.13 15.80 -9.62
N HIS A 417 -15.11 15.19 -8.95
CA HIS A 417 -15.13 15.13 -7.49
C HIS A 417 -14.00 14.29 -6.91
N GLY A 418 -13.53 13.26 -7.63
CA GLY A 418 -12.36 12.48 -7.23
C GLY A 418 -11.04 13.27 -7.26
N TYR A 419 -10.99 14.39 -7.97
CA TYR A 419 -9.80 15.25 -8.04
C TYR A 419 -9.71 16.22 -6.85
N SER A 420 -10.84 16.51 -6.19
CA SER A 420 -10.87 17.35 -4.99
C SER A 420 -10.11 16.69 -3.82
N ALA A 421 -9.33 17.48 -3.07
CA ALA A 421 -8.70 17.03 -1.84
C ALA A 421 -9.71 16.48 -0.83
N TYR A 422 -10.90 17.08 -0.74
CA TYR A 422 -11.98 16.66 0.17
C TYR A 422 -12.54 15.28 -0.14
N SER A 423 -12.35 14.75 -1.37
CA SER A 423 -12.67 13.36 -1.69
C SER A 423 -11.77 12.34 -0.96
N ASN A 424 -10.66 12.80 -0.41
CA ASN A 424 -9.56 12.07 0.22
C ASN A 424 -8.70 11.22 -0.74
N PHE A 425 -9.11 10.99 -1.98
CA PHE A 425 -8.30 10.20 -2.94
C PHE A 425 -6.92 10.79 -3.20
N PRO A 426 -6.73 12.12 -3.42
CA PRO A 426 -5.41 12.70 -3.62
C PRO A 426 -4.45 12.42 -2.46
N ASN A 427 -4.93 12.54 -1.20
CA ASN A 427 -4.11 12.24 -0.04
C ASN A 427 -3.82 10.76 0.11
N MET A 428 -4.83 9.89 -0.08
CA MET A 428 -4.64 8.45 -0.05
C MET A 428 -3.57 8.01 -1.05
N TYR A 429 -3.62 8.55 -2.28
CA TYR A 429 -2.63 8.25 -3.31
C TYR A 429 -1.23 8.74 -2.91
N ALA A 430 -1.13 9.99 -2.47
CA ALA A 430 0.15 10.60 -2.11
C ALA A 430 0.80 9.92 -0.89
N ASP A 431 0.03 9.64 0.16
CA ASP A 431 0.53 8.98 1.37
C ASP A 431 0.85 7.50 1.13
N PHE A 432 0.14 6.82 0.21
CA PHE A 432 0.37 5.41 -0.10
C PHE A 432 1.52 5.19 -1.09
N ALA A 433 1.82 6.15 -1.98
CA ALA A 433 2.79 5.98 -3.07
C ALA A 433 4.18 5.52 -2.59
N VAL A 434 4.61 5.97 -1.41
CA VAL A 434 5.90 5.60 -0.81
C VAL A 434 5.99 4.11 -0.46
N GLN A 435 4.85 3.43 -0.26
CA GLN A 435 4.78 1.99 -0.01
C GLN A 435 5.40 1.16 -1.16
N CYS A 436 5.42 1.70 -2.37
CA CYS A 436 6.05 1.04 -3.52
C CYS A 436 7.58 1.10 -3.51
N THR A 437 8.18 1.94 -2.63
CA THR A 437 9.61 2.26 -2.63
C THR A 437 10.33 1.81 -1.36
N TRP A 438 9.81 2.15 -0.19
CA TRP A 438 10.46 1.82 1.08
C TRP A 438 10.30 0.34 1.45
N GLU A 439 11.00 -0.12 2.49
CA GLU A 439 11.09 -1.55 2.90
C GLU A 439 11.53 -2.47 1.75
N GLY A 440 12.20 -1.88 0.78
CA GLY A 440 12.66 -2.48 -0.46
C GLY A 440 11.83 -2.01 -1.66
N ASP A 441 12.53 -1.44 -2.67
CA ASP A 441 11.93 -1.10 -3.95
C ASP A 441 11.23 -2.31 -4.59
N ASN A 442 10.04 -2.11 -5.13
CA ASN A 442 9.22 -3.20 -5.64
C ASN A 442 9.86 -3.98 -6.78
N THR A 443 10.64 -3.31 -7.65
CA THR A 443 11.38 -4.00 -8.73
C THR A 443 12.47 -4.89 -8.14
N ILE A 444 13.24 -4.37 -7.18
CA ILE A 444 14.29 -5.13 -6.49
C ILE A 444 13.70 -6.31 -5.73
N LEU A 445 12.58 -6.13 -5.03
CA LEU A 445 11.89 -7.22 -4.32
C LEU A 445 11.36 -8.29 -5.27
N SER A 446 10.81 -7.89 -6.43
CA SER A 446 10.37 -8.82 -7.47
C SER A 446 11.54 -9.61 -8.03
N LEU A 447 12.70 -8.99 -8.27
CA LEU A 447 13.92 -9.68 -8.69
C LEU A 447 14.43 -10.64 -7.60
N GLN A 448 14.29 -10.29 -6.33
CA GLN A 448 14.63 -11.15 -5.20
C GLN A 448 13.73 -12.39 -5.14
N ALA A 449 12.40 -12.20 -5.24
CA ALA A 449 11.44 -13.30 -5.32
C ALA A 449 11.71 -14.20 -6.53
N GLY A 450 11.98 -13.62 -7.71
CA GLY A 450 12.32 -14.36 -8.91
C GLY A 450 13.61 -15.17 -8.79
N ARG A 451 14.62 -14.65 -8.07
CA ARG A 451 15.85 -15.42 -7.76
C ARG A 451 15.53 -16.67 -6.94
N SER A 452 14.67 -16.55 -5.94
CA SER A 452 14.22 -17.67 -5.12
C SER A 452 13.47 -18.72 -5.95
N LEU A 453 12.59 -18.30 -6.87
CA LEU A 453 11.85 -19.19 -7.75
C LEU A 453 12.75 -19.95 -8.73
N VAL A 454 13.77 -19.29 -9.30
CA VAL A 454 14.80 -19.96 -10.13
C VAL A 454 15.57 -21.00 -9.31
N GLY A 455 15.90 -20.69 -8.05
CA GLY A 455 16.52 -21.63 -7.12
C GLY A 455 15.63 -22.82 -6.79
N ALA A 456 14.32 -22.59 -6.55
CA ALA A 456 13.34 -23.64 -6.29
C ALA A 456 13.21 -24.59 -7.49
N TRP A 457 13.12 -24.06 -8.72
CA TRP A 457 13.13 -24.90 -9.93
C TRP A 457 14.38 -25.78 -10.02
N GLY A 458 15.56 -25.19 -9.79
CA GLY A 458 16.83 -25.93 -9.78
C GLY A 458 16.88 -27.04 -8.71
N ALA A 459 16.26 -26.83 -7.55
CA ALA A 459 16.14 -27.81 -6.48
C ALA A 459 15.17 -28.95 -6.87
N ALA A 460 14.02 -28.63 -7.46
CA ALA A 460 13.04 -29.61 -7.94
C ALA A 460 13.63 -30.55 -9.03
N ILE A 461 14.42 -29.99 -9.95
CA ILE A 461 15.11 -30.81 -10.98
C ILE A 461 16.12 -31.79 -10.36
N LYS A 462 16.76 -31.42 -9.25
CA LYS A 462 17.68 -32.26 -8.49
C LYS A 462 16.99 -33.24 -7.56
N GLY A 463 15.67 -33.33 -7.60
CA GLY A 463 14.86 -34.26 -6.79
C GLY A 463 14.58 -33.79 -5.35
N LYS A 464 14.93 -32.54 -4.97
CA LYS A 464 14.50 -31.99 -3.67
C LYS A 464 12.99 -31.76 -3.70
N ARG A 465 12.26 -32.34 -2.75
CA ARG A 465 10.83 -32.09 -2.57
C ARG A 465 10.63 -30.66 -2.09
N LEU A 466 9.88 -29.88 -2.83
CA LEU A 466 9.47 -28.53 -2.48
C LEU A 466 8.16 -28.57 -1.66
N VAL A 467 7.98 -27.59 -0.79
CA VAL A 467 6.80 -27.47 0.09
C VAL A 467 6.10 -26.13 -0.09
N SER A 468 4.95 -25.95 0.57
CA SER A 468 4.23 -24.67 0.66
C SER A 468 3.91 -24.02 -0.70
N GLY A 469 4.18 -22.73 -0.87
CA GLY A 469 3.78 -21.93 -2.04
C GLY A 469 4.40 -22.36 -3.39
N VAL A 470 5.48 -23.13 -3.38
CA VAL A 470 6.17 -23.63 -4.58
C VAL A 470 6.00 -25.15 -4.80
N ALA A 471 5.16 -25.82 -3.98
CA ALA A 471 4.97 -27.28 -4.03
C ALA A 471 4.46 -27.79 -5.41
N TYR A 472 3.74 -26.98 -6.16
CA TYR A 472 3.24 -27.32 -7.50
C TYR A 472 4.36 -27.58 -8.52
N LEU A 473 5.60 -27.11 -8.27
CA LEU A 473 6.76 -27.38 -9.12
C LEU A 473 7.28 -28.84 -9.00
N ASN A 474 6.82 -29.60 -8.00
CA ASN A 474 7.15 -31.02 -7.88
C ASN A 474 6.48 -31.87 -8.97
N ASP A 475 5.32 -31.44 -9.44
CA ASP A 475 4.55 -32.14 -10.48
C ASP A 475 4.89 -31.57 -11.87
N LYS A 476 5.69 -32.31 -12.63
CA LYS A 476 6.09 -31.91 -13.99
C LYS A 476 4.96 -31.93 -14.99
N SER A 477 3.86 -32.67 -14.72
CA SER A 477 2.68 -32.71 -15.60
C SER A 477 1.98 -31.35 -15.69
N ILE A 478 2.17 -30.48 -14.67
CA ILE A 478 1.62 -29.14 -14.65
C ILE A 478 2.08 -28.26 -15.83
N LEU A 479 3.27 -28.52 -16.40
CA LEU A 479 3.82 -27.75 -17.52
C LEU A 479 3.00 -27.87 -18.81
N THR A 480 2.26 -28.97 -18.97
CA THR A 480 1.46 -29.28 -20.15
C THR A 480 -0.05 -29.38 -19.82
N ALA A 481 -0.42 -28.97 -18.62
CA ALA A 481 -1.81 -28.97 -18.18
C ALA A 481 -2.67 -28.07 -19.10
N LYS A 482 -3.92 -28.48 -19.31
CA LYS A 482 -4.93 -27.72 -20.09
C LYS A 482 -6.18 -27.52 -19.26
N SER A 483 -6.96 -26.51 -19.63
CA SER A 483 -8.25 -26.26 -19.02
C SER A 483 -9.23 -27.42 -19.32
N ASP A 484 -10.06 -27.74 -18.34
CA ASP A 484 -11.19 -28.62 -18.48
C ASP A 484 -12.48 -27.85 -18.87
N SER A 485 -12.37 -26.56 -19.17
CA SER A 485 -13.45 -25.63 -19.54
C SER A 485 -14.48 -25.40 -18.41
N SER A 486 -14.27 -25.92 -17.22
CA SER A 486 -15.19 -25.71 -16.10
C SER A 486 -15.13 -24.31 -15.50
N LEU A 487 -14.00 -23.61 -15.68
CA LEU A 487 -13.68 -22.33 -15.02
C LEU A 487 -13.97 -22.39 -13.50
N SER A 488 -13.82 -23.57 -12.90
CA SER A 488 -13.94 -23.78 -11.46
C SER A 488 -12.74 -23.20 -10.73
N LEU A 489 -12.86 -22.96 -9.41
CA LEU A 489 -11.74 -22.50 -8.60
C LEU A 489 -10.53 -23.44 -8.71
N THR A 490 -10.76 -24.74 -8.90
CA THR A 490 -9.71 -25.74 -9.10
C THR A 490 -9.05 -25.62 -10.48
N ASP A 491 -9.82 -25.39 -11.55
CA ASP A 491 -9.27 -25.19 -12.90
C ASP A 491 -8.47 -23.89 -12.97
N ILE A 492 -8.96 -22.81 -12.35
CA ILE A 492 -8.26 -21.53 -12.22
C ILE A 492 -6.92 -21.72 -11.47
N LYS A 493 -6.88 -22.50 -10.36
CA LYS A 493 -5.63 -22.81 -9.65
C LYS A 493 -4.65 -23.58 -10.53
N ARG A 494 -5.14 -24.56 -11.30
CA ARG A 494 -4.33 -25.31 -12.27
C ARG A 494 -3.75 -24.39 -13.35
N ALA A 495 -4.57 -23.45 -13.86
CA ALA A 495 -4.14 -22.46 -14.84
C ALA A 495 -2.96 -21.64 -14.33
N TRP A 496 -3.08 -21.05 -13.14
CA TRP A 496 -2.01 -20.27 -12.52
C TRP A 496 -0.76 -21.10 -12.27
N ASN A 497 -0.90 -22.33 -11.75
CA ASN A 497 0.25 -23.21 -11.50
C ASN A 497 0.97 -23.60 -12.81
N CYS A 498 0.22 -23.87 -13.89
CA CYS A 498 0.77 -24.18 -15.20
C CYS A 498 1.61 -23.03 -15.74
N VAL A 499 1.03 -21.83 -15.77
CA VAL A 499 1.72 -20.66 -16.33
C VAL A 499 2.89 -20.25 -15.44
N ALA A 500 2.74 -20.26 -14.11
CA ALA A 500 3.82 -19.97 -13.19
C ALA A 500 4.99 -20.95 -13.34
N ALA A 501 4.72 -22.26 -13.42
CA ALA A 501 5.76 -23.25 -13.64
C ALA A 501 6.55 -23.02 -14.94
N ASN A 502 5.84 -22.68 -16.03
CA ASN A 502 6.46 -22.44 -17.32
C ASN A 502 7.31 -21.17 -17.36
N VAL A 503 6.86 -20.03 -16.77
CA VAL A 503 7.68 -18.82 -16.71
C VAL A 503 8.87 -18.96 -15.79
N ILE A 504 8.75 -19.72 -14.68
CA ILE A 504 9.87 -20.05 -13.78
C ILE A 504 10.89 -20.94 -14.49
N LYS A 505 10.42 -22.00 -15.16
CA LYS A 505 11.28 -22.86 -15.98
C LYS A 505 12.06 -22.04 -17.00
N LYS A 506 11.39 -21.16 -17.75
CA LYS A 506 12.05 -20.29 -18.73
C LYS A 506 13.16 -19.44 -18.09
N ALA A 507 12.88 -18.79 -16.97
CA ALA A 507 13.88 -17.96 -16.26
C ALA A 507 15.08 -18.81 -15.80
N ALA A 508 14.83 -20.03 -15.31
CA ALA A 508 15.89 -20.96 -14.89
C ALA A 508 16.72 -21.46 -16.07
N GLU A 509 16.11 -21.77 -17.21
CA GLU A 509 16.81 -22.18 -18.43
C GLU A 509 17.69 -21.05 -18.98
N GLU A 510 17.20 -19.81 -19.00
CA GLU A 510 18.01 -18.63 -19.37
C GLU A 510 19.21 -18.47 -18.43
N TYR A 511 18.99 -18.56 -17.11
CA TYR A 511 20.08 -18.52 -16.13
C TYR A 511 21.15 -19.56 -16.40
N VAL A 512 20.74 -20.82 -16.62
CA VAL A 512 21.67 -21.93 -16.91
C VAL A 512 22.39 -21.71 -18.24
N SER A 513 21.74 -21.16 -19.26
CA SER A 513 22.36 -20.87 -20.56
C SER A 513 23.50 -19.85 -20.42
N PHE A 514 23.34 -18.80 -19.60
CA PHE A 514 24.40 -17.84 -19.34
C PHE A 514 25.58 -18.45 -18.56
N LEU A 515 25.31 -19.35 -17.60
CA LEU A 515 26.38 -20.09 -16.91
C LEU A 515 27.17 -20.97 -17.86
N LYS A 516 26.48 -21.69 -18.78
CA LYS A 516 27.13 -22.50 -19.81
C LYS A 516 27.95 -21.65 -20.79
N ALA A 517 27.54 -20.41 -21.01
CA ALA A 517 28.31 -19.43 -21.80
C ALA A 517 29.46 -18.76 -21.01
N GLY A 518 29.85 -19.33 -19.85
CA GLY A 518 30.99 -18.87 -19.04
C GLY A 518 30.77 -17.60 -18.23
N LYS A 519 29.53 -17.15 -18.03
CA LYS A 519 29.25 -15.99 -17.17
C LYS A 519 29.29 -16.38 -15.70
N SER A 520 29.71 -15.45 -14.81
CA SER A 520 29.57 -15.65 -13.36
C SER A 520 28.11 -15.80 -12.94
N LYS A 521 27.87 -16.35 -11.75
CA LYS A 521 26.51 -16.52 -11.20
C LYS A 521 25.76 -15.19 -11.10
N GLU A 522 26.44 -14.13 -10.70
CA GLU A 522 25.92 -12.78 -10.55
C GLU A 522 25.51 -12.20 -11.91
N VAL A 523 26.41 -12.26 -12.89
CA VAL A 523 26.15 -11.78 -14.26
C VAL A 523 25.05 -12.59 -14.94
N ALA A 524 25.03 -13.91 -14.79
CA ALA A 524 23.98 -14.77 -15.33
C ALA A 524 22.62 -14.45 -14.72
N MET A 525 22.57 -14.21 -13.40
CA MET A 525 21.37 -13.85 -12.69
C MET A 525 20.86 -12.45 -13.13
N GLU A 526 21.76 -11.51 -13.40
CA GLU A 526 21.36 -10.18 -13.89
C GLU A 526 20.84 -10.23 -15.33
N LYS A 527 21.46 -11.01 -16.19
CA LYS A 527 21.02 -11.15 -17.59
C LYS A 527 19.64 -11.79 -17.77
N CYS A 528 19.18 -12.60 -16.83
CA CYS A 528 17.80 -13.13 -16.82
C CYS A 528 16.82 -12.30 -15.94
N SER A 529 17.14 -11.04 -15.63
CA SER A 529 16.33 -10.19 -14.75
C SER A 529 14.88 -10.04 -15.22
N GLN A 530 14.65 -9.81 -16.52
CA GLN A 530 13.30 -9.68 -17.08
C GLN A 530 12.46 -10.96 -16.90
N SER A 531 13.02 -12.12 -17.19
CA SER A 531 12.32 -13.40 -17.02
C SER A 531 12.07 -13.71 -15.54
N ARG A 532 12.99 -13.36 -14.65
CA ARG A 532 12.82 -13.46 -13.19
C ARG A 532 11.70 -12.55 -12.69
N PHE A 533 11.64 -11.31 -13.19
CA PHE A 533 10.59 -10.35 -12.84
C PHE A 533 9.20 -10.88 -13.24
N ILE A 534 9.06 -11.39 -14.46
CA ILE A 534 7.83 -12.02 -14.95
C ILE A 534 7.46 -13.23 -14.08
N ALA A 535 8.44 -14.10 -13.78
CA ALA A 535 8.21 -15.26 -12.93
C ALA A 535 7.69 -14.88 -11.54
N ALA A 536 8.29 -13.86 -10.92
CA ALA A 536 7.82 -13.33 -9.63
C ALA A 536 6.40 -12.78 -9.72
N LYS A 537 6.07 -11.97 -10.72
CA LYS A 537 4.74 -11.39 -10.92
C LYS A 537 3.68 -12.47 -11.06
N VAL A 538 3.87 -13.39 -12.01
CA VAL A 538 2.89 -14.44 -12.32
C VAL A 538 2.69 -15.40 -11.15
N HIS A 539 3.80 -15.82 -10.51
CA HIS A 539 3.73 -16.65 -9.31
C HIS A 539 2.96 -15.95 -8.18
N THR A 540 3.25 -14.68 -7.92
CA THR A 540 2.62 -13.94 -6.83
C THR A 540 1.11 -13.77 -7.04
N ILE A 541 0.65 -13.48 -8.25
CA ILE A 541 -0.79 -13.40 -8.58
C ILE A 541 -1.47 -14.75 -8.32
N GLY A 542 -0.89 -15.84 -8.82
CA GLY A 542 -1.41 -17.20 -8.59
C GLY A 542 -1.39 -17.61 -7.12
N TYR A 543 -0.38 -17.17 -6.36
CA TYR A 543 -0.29 -17.38 -4.92
C TYR A 543 -1.43 -16.67 -4.18
N ILE A 544 -1.70 -15.40 -4.47
CA ILE A 544 -2.82 -14.65 -3.87
C ILE A 544 -4.15 -15.34 -4.15
N PHE A 545 -4.38 -15.76 -5.40
CA PHE A 545 -5.59 -16.53 -5.76
C PHE A 545 -5.69 -17.82 -4.95
N THR A 546 -4.59 -18.57 -4.83
CA THR A 546 -4.55 -19.82 -4.07
C THR A 546 -4.89 -19.61 -2.60
N MET A 547 -4.31 -18.59 -1.97
CA MET A 547 -4.59 -18.26 -0.55
C MET A 547 -6.06 -17.90 -0.33
N PHE A 548 -6.64 -17.12 -1.24
CA PHE A 548 -8.06 -16.76 -1.16
C PHE A 548 -8.96 -17.97 -1.38
N LYS A 549 -8.68 -18.76 -2.43
CA LYS A 549 -9.41 -20.00 -2.73
C LYS A 549 -9.41 -20.93 -1.53
N ASP A 550 -8.22 -21.27 -1.02
CA ASP A 550 -8.06 -22.21 0.07
C ASP A 550 -8.81 -21.72 1.32
N ALA A 551 -8.71 -20.40 1.66
CA ALA A 551 -9.44 -19.82 2.78
C ALA A 551 -10.97 -19.93 2.64
N VAL A 552 -11.55 -19.71 1.45
CA VAL A 552 -13.02 -19.81 1.27
C VAL A 552 -13.50 -21.24 1.16
N GLU A 553 -12.66 -22.18 0.76
CA GLU A 553 -13.02 -23.62 0.74
C GLU A 553 -12.98 -24.25 2.14
N GLU A 554 -12.15 -23.74 3.05
CA GLU A 554 -12.11 -24.16 4.46
C GLU A 554 -13.29 -23.63 5.28
N MET A 555 -14.03 -22.62 4.78
CA MET A 555 -15.18 -22.06 5.47
C MET A 555 -16.42 -22.96 5.39
N GLU A 556 -17.21 -22.95 6.46
CA GLU A 556 -18.53 -23.58 6.46
C GLU A 556 -19.44 -23.02 5.37
N ASP A 557 -20.28 -23.85 4.75
CA ASP A 557 -21.21 -23.41 3.70
C ASP A 557 -22.25 -22.44 4.30
N SER A 558 -22.35 -21.29 3.69
CA SER A 558 -23.25 -20.20 4.08
C SER A 558 -23.46 -19.25 2.91
N PRO A 559 -24.49 -18.39 2.94
CA PRO A 559 -24.65 -17.34 1.94
C PRO A 559 -23.39 -16.47 1.78
N GLU A 560 -22.74 -16.11 2.88
CA GLU A 560 -21.50 -15.33 2.92
C GLU A 560 -20.34 -16.06 2.22
N THR A 561 -20.20 -17.37 2.46
CA THR A 561 -19.16 -18.20 1.83
C THR A 561 -19.40 -18.34 0.33
N LYS A 562 -20.66 -18.45 -0.11
CA LYS A 562 -21.01 -18.51 -1.54
C LYS A 562 -20.63 -17.21 -2.25
N VAL A 563 -20.90 -16.06 -1.65
CA VAL A 563 -20.48 -14.77 -2.18
C VAL A 563 -18.96 -14.67 -2.25
N LEU A 564 -18.24 -15.06 -1.19
CA LEU A 564 -16.76 -15.05 -1.21
C LEU A 564 -16.18 -15.98 -2.27
N LYS A 565 -16.78 -17.15 -2.53
CA LYS A 565 -16.38 -18.06 -3.63
C LYS A 565 -16.59 -17.41 -5.01
N SER A 566 -17.73 -16.72 -5.22
CA SER A 566 -17.98 -15.96 -6.45
C SER A 566 -16.96 -14.83 -6.64
N VAL A 567 -16.65 -14.09 -5.58
CA VAL A 567 -15.63 -13.03 -5.59
C VAL A 567 -14.22 -13.59 -5.83
N ALA A 568 -13.90 -14.78 -5.28
CA ALA A 568 -12.64 -15.46 -5.55
C ALA A 568 -12.53 -15.88 -7.02
N LYS A 569 -13.62 -16.38 -7.59
CA LYS A 569 -13.69 -16.71 -9.01
C LYS A 569 -13.50 -15.48 -9.89
N LEU A 570 -14.15 -14.38 -9.55
CA LEU A 570 -13.97 -13.09 -10.25
C LEU A 570 -12.50 -12.63 -10.24
N TYR A 571 -11.85 -12.63 -9.07
CA TYR A 571 -10.44 -12.27 -8.97
C TYR A 571 -9.56 -13.15 -9.85
N GLY A 572 -9.74 -14.48 -9.76
CA GLY A 572 -8.93 -15.44 -10.50
C GLY A 572 -9.07 -15.32 -12.02
N LEU A 573 -10.31 -15.19 -12.52
CA LEU A 573 -10.59 -15.07 -13.95
C LEU A 573 -10.20 -13.69 -14.51
N TRP A 574 -10.48 -12.61 -13.79
CA TRP A 574 -10.06 -11.28 -14.19
C TRP A 574 -8.54 -11.18 -14.32
N GLN A 575 -7.78 -11.73 -13.37
CA GLN A 575 -6.32 -11.75 -13.47
C GLN A 575 -5.82 -12.65 -14.62
N ILE A 576 -6.54 -13.73 -14.97
CA ILE A 576 -6.24 -14.52 -16.17
C ILE A 576 -6.44 -13.67 -17.43
N GLU A 577 -7.54 -12.94 -17.51
CA GLU A 577 -7.82 -12.03 -18.63
C GLU A 577 -6.71 -10.96 -18.77
N GLU A 578 -6.31 -10.30 -17.67
CA GLU A 578 -5.23 -9.30 -17.64
C GLU A 578 -3.87 -9.88 -18.09
N GLN A 579 -3.65 -11.17 -17.90
CA GLN A 579 -2.42 -11.87 -18.24
C GLN A 579 -2.62 -12.92 -19.37
N GLN A 580 -3.70 -12.83 -20.14
CA GLN A 580 -4.13 -13.84 -21.12
C GLN A 580 -3.04 -14.31 -22.08
N GLY A 581 -2.11 -13.41 -22.47
CA GLY A 581 -1.00 -13.74 -23.34
C GLY A 581 -0.10 -14.88 -22.84
N TYR A 582 0.05 -15.05 -21.53
CA TYR A 582 0.80 -16.18 -20.97
C TYR A 582 0.01 -17.48 -21.03
N PHE A 583 -1.30 -17.44 -20.78
CA PHE A 583 -2.16 -18.62 -20.83
C PHE A 583 -2.31 -19.18 -22.25
N LEU A 584 -2.44 -18.28 -23.23
CA LEU A 584 -2.39 -18.64 -24.66
C LEU A 584 -1.01 -19.19 -25.06
N LYS A 585 0.07 -18.50 -24.68
CA LYS A 585 1.45 -18.87 -25.03
C LYS A 585 1.82 -20.27 -24.56
N TYR A 586 1.41 -20.66 -23.36
CA TYR A 586 1.69 -21.96 -22.79
C TYR A 586 0.59 -22.99 -23.03
N GLY A 587 -0.46 -22.61 -23.78
CA GLY A 587 -1.50 -23.50 -24.27
C GLY A 587 -2.40 -24.09 -23.17
N PHE A 588 -2.54 -23.39 -22.04
CA PHE A 588 -3.50 -23.80 -21.02
C PHE A 588 -4.94 -23.52 -21.48
N PHE A 589 -5.19 -22.35 -22.07
CA PHE A 589 -6.42 -21.97 -22.72
C PHE A 589 -6.24 -21.83 -24.24
N SER A 590 -7.29 -22.18 -25.03
CA SER A 590 -7.42 -21.77 -26.40
C SER A 590 -7.91 -20.31 -26.50
N ALA A 591 -7.96 -19.75 -27.72
CA ALA A 591 -8.51 -18.40 -27.93
C ALA A 591 -10.00 -18.35 -27.55
N GLU A 592 -10.78 -19.35 -27.95
CA GLU A 592 -12.21 -19.46 -27.64
C GLU A 592 -12.45 -19.58 -26.13
N GLN A 593 -11.59 -20.30 -25.40
CA GLN A 593 -11.67 -20.39 -23.94
C GLN A 593 -11.31 -19.08 -23.25
N VAL A 594 -10.46 -18.23 -23.85
CA VAL A 594 -10.21 -16.88 -23.35
C VAL A 594 -11.45 -16.00 -23.51
N ASP A 595 -12.18 -16.11 -24.63
CA ASP A 595 -13.46 -15.42 -24.81
C ASP A 595 -14.50 -15.85 -23.75
N GLU A 596 -14.53 -17.15 -23.41
CA GLU A 596 -15.35 -17.67 -22.30
C GLU A 596 -14.96 -17.08 -20.94
N VAL A 597 -13.65 -16.92 -20.69
CA VAL A 597 -13.14 -16.25 -19.47
C VAL A 597 -13.62 -14.80 -19.42
N GLN A 598 -13.52 -14.05 -20.52
CA GLN A 598 -13.96 -12.65 -20.59
C GLN A 598 -15.46 -12.54 -20.31
N LYS A 599 -16.27 -13.38 -20.94
CA LYS A 599 -17.71 -13.46 -20.70
C LYS A 599 -18.05 -13.78 -19.25
N ALA A 600 -17.36 -14.76 -18.65
CA ALA A 600 -17.56 -15.11 -17.24
C ALA A 600 -17.18 -13.96 -16.30
N VAL A 601 -16.18 -13.15 -16.63
CA VAL A 601 -15.83 -11.96 -15.85
C VAL A 601 -16.94 -10.90 -15.95
N ASP A 602 -17.53 -10.67 -17.14
CA ASP A 602 -18.66 -9.75 -17.32
C ASP A 602 -19.88 -10.19 -16.48
N GLU A 603 -20.23 -11.47 -16.55
CA GLU A 603 -21.33 -12.04 -15.78
C GLU A 603 -21.10 -11.90 -14.26
N LEU A 604 -19.90 -12.23 -13.78
CA LEU A 604 -19.55 -12.09 -12.36
C LEU A 604 -19.52 -10.63 -11.89
N CYS A 605 -19.14 -9.68 -12.75
CA CYS A 605 -19.23 -8.26 -12.44
C CYS A 605 -20.68 -7.79 -12.30
N ALA A 606 -21.57 -8.26 -13.19
CA ALA A 606 -23.00 -7.97 -13.14
C ALA A 606 -23.65 -8.59 -11.87
N ASP A 607 -23.30 -9.83 -11.54
CA ASP A 607 -23.76 -10.49 -10.30
C ASP A 607 -23.31 -9.72 -9.06
N CYS A 608 -22.04 -9.32 -9.00
CA CYS A 608 -21.50 -8.53 -7.89
C CYS A 608 -22.16 -7.15 -7.77
N ARG A 609 -22.61 -6.56 -8.89
CA ARG A 609 -23.35 -5.29 -8.88
C ARG A 609 -24.59 -5.35 -7.99
N ALA A 610 -25.30 -6.45 -8.00
CA ALA A 610 -26.56 -6.62 -7.25
C ALA A 610 -26.40 -6.44 -5.74
N PHE A 611 -25.20 -6.64 -5.20
CA PHE A 611 -24.88 -6.50 -3.77
C PHE A 611 -23.60 -5.70 -3.50
N ALA A 612 -23.20 -4.87 -4.45
CA ALA A 612 -21.92 -4.13 -4.35
C ALA A 612 -21.83 -3.24 -3.12
N VAL A 613 -22.90 -2.51 -2.77
CA VAL A 613 -22.94 -1.64 -1.58
C VAL A 613 -22.87 -2.47 -0.28
N PRO A 614 -23.71 -3.50 -0.05
CA PRO A 614 -23.57 -4.39 1.09
C PRO A 614 -22.19 -5.06 1.20
N LEU A 615 -21.56 -5.39 0.07
CA LEU A 615 -20.23 -6.00 0.02
C LEU A 615 -19.15 -5.06 0.53
N VAL A 616 -19.14 -3.78 0.12
CA VAL A 616 -18.17 -2.81 0.63
C VAL A 616 -18.52 -2.32 2.04
N ASP A 617 -19.79 -2.34 2.43
CA ASP A 617 -20.20 -2.08 3.81
C ASP A 617 -19.65 -3.13 4.79
N ALA A 618 -19.49 -4.38 4.32
CA ALA A 618 -18.86 -5.45 5.10
C ALA A 618 -17.35 -5.22 5.39
N PHE A 619 -16.71 -4.23 4.75
CA PHE A 619 -15.37 -3.79 5.15
C PHE A 619 -15.37 -3.07 6.50
N ALA A 620 -16.55 -2.71 7.02
CA ALA A 620 -16.78 -2.10 8.33
C ALA A 620 -15.89 -0.86 8.56
N LEU A 621 -15.97 0.12 7.65
CA LEU A 621 -15.27 1.40 7.76
C LEU A 621 -16.27 2.52 8.03
N SER A 622 -16.04 3.28 9.11
CA SER A 622 -16.88 4.44 9.48
C SER A 622 -16.60 5.65 8.56
N ASP A 623 -17.55 6.57 8.49
CA ASP A 623 -17.39 7.81 7.73
C ASP A 623 -16.18 8.65 8.18
N HIS A 624 -15.84 8.61 9.48
CA HIS A 624 -14.66 9.26 10.01
C HIS A 624 -13.37 8.67 9.40
N ILE A 625 -13.29 7.34 9.32
CA ILE A 625 -12.12 6.65 8.73
C ILE A 625 -12.03 6.90 7.22
N LEU A 626 -13.18 6.90 6.52
CA LEU A 626 -13.21 7.21 5.10
C LEU A 626 -12.72 8.62 4.82
N ASN A 627 -13.05 9.56 5.69
CA ASN A 627 -12.75 10.99 5.58
C ASN A 627 -13.10 11.55 4.19
N SER A 628 -14.27 11.17 3.66
CA SER A 628 -14.73 11.55 2.33
C SER A 628 -16.25 11.76 2.32
N PRO A 629 -16.75 12.92 1.89
CA PRO A 629 -18.18 13.13 1.72
C PRO A 629 -18.77 12.26 0.62
N LEU A 630 -17.97 11.79 -0.36
CA LEU A 630 -18.43 10.95 -1.46
C LEU A 630 -18.84 9.55 -0.99
N GLY A 631 -18.27 9.07 0.12
CA GLY A 631 -18.51 7.73 0.66
C GLY A 631 -19.42 7.69 1.87
N LYS A 632 -20.24 8.73 2.13
CA LYS A 632 -21.14 8.80 3.28
C LYS A 632 -22.03 7.58 3.39
N TYR A 633 -22.10 7.01 4.61
CA TYR A 633 -22.92 5.82 4.87
C TYR A 633 -24.40 6.07 4.65
N ASP A 634 -24.90 7.24 5.05
CA ASP A 634 -26.31 7.62 4.89
C ASP A 634 -26.68 8.03 3.45
N GLY A 635 -25.69 8.23 2.57
CA GLY A 635 -25.91 8.67 1.19
C GLY A 635 -26.04 10.18 0.99
N SER A 636 -25.88 11.01 2.04
CA SER A 636 -25.97 12.48 1.95
C SER A 636 -24.70 13.08 1.29
N VAL A 637 -24.43 12.67 0.05
CA VAL A 637 -23.17 12.96 -0.65
C VAL A 637 -23.02 14.43 -0.98
N TYR A 638 -24.01 15.02 -1.65
CA TYR A 638 -23.90 16.40 -2.18
C TYR A 638 -23.95 17.43 -1.06
N GLU A 639 -24.87 17.25 -0.12
CA GLU A 639 -25.04 18.11 1.04
C GLU A 639 -23.76 18.11 1.90
N SER A 640 -23.23 16.92 2.17
CA SER A 640 -21.99 16.77 2.97
C SER A 640 -20.77 17.36 2.25
N TYR A 641 -20.67 17.18 0.94
CA TYR A 641 -19.57 17.71 0.16
C TYR A 641 -19.59 19.23 0.10
N PHE A 642 -20.77 19.80 -0.19
CA PHE A 642 -20.94 21.24 -0.25
C PHE A 642 -20.69 21.91 1.12
N ALA A 643 -21.23 21.34 2.19
CA ALA A 643 -21.02 21.84 3.55
C ALA A 643 -19.54 21.83 3.95
N GLN A 644 -18.80 20.76 3.58
CA GLN A 644 -17.35 20.68 3.86
C GLN A 644 -16.56 21.74 3.08
N VAL A 645 -16.90 21.94 1.81
CA VAL A 645 -16.24 22.96 0.97
C VAL A 645 -16.48 24.35 1.55
N GLN A 646 -17.74 24.68 1.93
CA GLN A 646 -18.08 25.99 2.52
C GLN A 646 -17.36 26.21 3.87
N ALA A 647 -17.31 25.18 4.72
CA ALA A 647 -16.66 25.28 6.02
C ALA A 647 -15.14 25.53 5.91
N ALA A 648 -14.50 24.85 4.95
CA ALA A 648 -13.06 24.99 4.73
C ALA A 648 -12.68 26.27 3.95
N ASN A 649 -13.60 26.78 3.12
CA ASN A 649 -13.35 27.94 2.25
C ASN A 649 -14.42 29.02 2.44
N PRO A 650 -14.49 29.65 3.62
CA PRO A 650 -15.42 30.76 3.82
C PRO A 650 -15.05 31.92 2.88
N LEU A 651 -16.07 32.48 2.23
CA LEU A 651 -15.84 33.61 1.32
C LEU A 651 -15.26 34.79 2.09
N PRO A 652 -14.13 35.34 1.64
CA PRO A 652 -13.58 36.54 2.25
C PRO A 652 -14.50 37.75 1.97
N LYS A 653 -14.61 38.67 2.95
CA LYS A 653 -15.34 39.93 2.76
C LYS A 653 -14.65 40.80 1.70
N GLU A 654 -13.35 40.79 1.68
CA GLU A 654 -12.52 41.54 0.75
C GLU A 654 -11.41 40.61 0.19
N HIS A 655 -11.07 40.77 -1.09
CA HIS A 655 -9.99 40.03 -1.71
C HIS A 655 -8.66 40.78 -1.49
N PRO A 656 -7.70 40.25 -0.76
CA PRO A 656 -6.49 40.98 -0.32
C PRO A 656 -5.58 41.46 -1.48
N TYR A 657 -5.75 40.90 -2.68
CA TYR A 657 -5.00 41.29 -3.87
C TYR A 657 -5.84 42.03 -4.92
N PHE A 658 -7.12 42.39 -4.59
CA PHE A 658 -8.04 43.02 -5.55
C PHE A 658 -7.47 44.35 -6.06
N GLU A 659 -7.15 45.29 -5.16
CA GLU A 659 -6.66 46.64 -5.52
C GLU A 659 -5.34 46.56 -6.34
N ARG A 660 -4.45 45.69 -5.97
CA ARG A 660 -3.12 45.60 -6.56
C ARG A 660 -3.06 44.82 -7.87
N LEU A 661 -3.84 43.75 -8.00
CA LEU A 661 -3.71 42.80 -9.09
C LEU A 661 -4.96 42.64 -9.95
N ILE A 662 -6.17 42.77 -9.38
CA ILE A 662 -7.41 42.55 -10.14
C ILE A 662 -7.93 43.87 -10.72
N ARG A 663 -8.04 44.93 -9.88
CA ARG A 663 -8.54 46.22 -10.36
C ARG A 663 -7.85 46.73 -11.62
N PRO A 664 -6.50 46.75 -11.75
CA PRO A 664 -5.85 47.19 -12.97
C PRO A 664 -6.19 46.37 -14.24
N LEU A 665 -6.65 45.13 -14.07
CA LEU A 665 -7.08 44.29 -15.18
C LEU A 665 -8.53 44.59 -15.59
N LEU A 666 -9.36 45.13 -14.67
CA LEU A 666 -10.75 45.46 -14.91
C LEU A 666 -10.94 46.89 -15.40
N GLU A 667 -10.04 47.83 -15.00
CA GLU A 667 -10.06 49.22 -15.46
C GLU A 667 -9.60 49.29 -16.94
N ARG A 668 -10.57 49.25 -17.85
CA ARG A 668 -10.36 49.47 -19.28
C ARG A 668 -10.71 50.92 -19.65
N GLN A 669 -10.04 51.47 -20.65
CA GLN A 669 -10.23 52.85 -21.12
C GLN A 669 -11.59 53.12 -21.79
N ASN A 670 -12.38 52.06 -22.04
CA ASN A 670 -13.72 52.19 -22.64
C ASN A 670 -14.77 51.50 -21.77
N ASP A 671 -15.24 52.19 -20.76
CA ASP A 671 -16.33 51.74 -19.89
C ASP A 671 -17.76 52.12 -20.37
N SER A 672 -17.90 52.63 -21.58
CA SER A 672 -19.23 52.72 -22.19
C SER A 672 -19.58 51.38 -22.84
N LEU A 673 -19.92 50.40 -22.03
CA LEU A 673 -20.71 49.28 -22.53
C LEU A 673 -22.09 49.78 -22.81
N GLU A 674 -22.35 50.09 -24.06
CA GLU A 674 -23.68 50.16 -24.65
C GLU A 674 -24.44 48.86 -24.31
N ASP A 675 -25.79 48.96 -24.37
CA ASP A 675 -26.65 47.78 -24.20
C ASP A 675 -26.03 46.55 -24.92
N PRO A 676 -25.80 45.42 -24.24
CA PRO A 676 -25.17 44.26 -24.83
C PRO A 676 -25.84 43.77 -26.11
N GLU A 677 -27.16 43.91 -26.24
CA GLU A 677 -27.90 43.55 -27.44
C GLU A 677 -27.56 44.47 -28.63
N GLN A 678 -27.32 45.76 -28.39
CA GLN A 678 -26.91 46.71 -29.44
C GLN A 678 -25.42 46.57 -29.77
N ALA A 679 -24.55 46.36 -28.76
CA ALA A 679 -23.11 46.22 -28.96
C ALA A 679 -22.73 44.94 -29.67
N MET A 680 -23.46 43.86 -29.46
CA MET A 680 -23.21 42.59 -30.16
C MET A 680 -23.98 42.42 -31.45
N ASN A 681 -24.94 43.31 -31.76
CA ASN A 681 -25.79 43.22 -32.94
C ASN A 681 -26.34 41.80 -33.20
N LEU A 682 -26.73 41.15 -32.06
CA LEU A 682 -26.98 39.69 -32.01
C LEU A 682 -28.13 39.26 -32.92
N ASP A 683 -29.17 40.10 -33.06
CA ASP A 683 -30.33 39.79 -33.92
C ASP A 683 -29.98 39.76 -35.42
N ASP A 684 -29.05 40.57 -35.86
CA ASP A 684 -28.62 40.57 -37.24
C ASP A 684 -27.66 39.43 -37.51
N GLU A 685 -26.74 39.13 -36.61
CA GLU A 685 -25.86 37.96 -36.65
C GLU A 685 -26.65 36.64 -36.69
N LEU A 686 -27.68 36.51 -35.86
CA LEU A 686 -28.56 35.33 -35.84
C LEU A 686 -29.39 35.20 -37.15
N LYS A 687 -29.77 36.31 -37.79
CA LYS A 687 -30.43 36.28 -39.10
C LYS A 687 -29.46 35.80 -40.19
N GLU A 688 -28.23 36.33 -40.21
CA GLU A 688 -27.20 35.92 -41.17
C GLU A 688 -26.89 34.43 -41.01
N MET A 689 -26.70 33.95 -39.74
CA MET A 689 -26.47 32.53 -39.49
C MET A 689 -27.65 31.63 -39.90
N ASP A 690 -28.89 32.12 -39.81
CA ASP A 690 -30.08 31.35 -40.22
C ASP A 690 -30.20 31.32 -41.77
N GLU A 691 -29.81 32.41 -42.44
CA GLU A 691 -29.74 32.48 -43.91
C GLU A 691 -28.64 31.54 -44.46
N GLU A 692 -27.45 31.53 -43.85
CA GLU A 692 -26.37 30.59 -44.19
C GLU A 692 -26.77 29.14 -44.01
N ARG A 693 -27.50 28.82 -42.91
CA ARG A 693 -28.03 27.48 -42.66
C ARG A 693 -29.06 27.07 -43.73
N LYS A 694 -29.93 27.97 -44.16
CA LYS A 694 -30.92 27.68 -45.18
C LYS A 694 -30.24 27.45 -46.56
N GLU A 695 -29.21 28.23 -46.86
CA GLU A 695 -28.44 28.09 -48.12
C GLU A 695 -27.65 26.77 -48.12
N ALA A 696 -26.97 26.44 -47.02
CA ALA A 696 -26.25 25.16 -46.83
C ALA A 696 -27.19 23.95 -46.94
N THR A 697 -28.42 24.07 -46.40
CA THR A 697 -29.42 23.02 -46.51
C THR A 697 -29.90 22.82 -47.94
N LYS A 698 -30.14 23.92 -48.66
CA LYS A 698 -30.54 23.91 -50.10
C LYS A 698 -29.44 23.29 -50.98
N ASP A 699 -28.20 23.68 -50.77
CA ASP A 699 -27.03 23.09 -51.48
C ASP A 699 -26.90 21.60 -51.21
N ARG A 700 -27.17 21.14 -50.00
CA ARG A 700 -27.16 19.71 -49.64
C ARG A 700 -28.30 18.97 -50.33
N GLU A 701 -29.48 19.51 -50.38
CA GLU A 701 -30.62 18.92 -51.08
C GLU A 701 -30.39 18.88 -52.62
N GLU A 702 -29.75 19.90 -53.21
CA GLU A 702 -29.38 19.90 -54.63
C GLU A 702 -28.32 18.86 -54.95
N ARG A 703 -27.33 18.67 -54.08
CA ARG A 703 -26.32 17.59 -54.24
C ARG A 703 -26.96 16.21 -54.18
N VAL A 704 -27.83 15.97 -53.20
CA VAL A 704 -28.57 14.69 -53.10
C VAL A 704 -29.45 14.44 -54.33
N ARG A 705 -30.08 15.49 -54.90
CA ARG A 705 -30.87 15.34 -56.15
C ARG A 705 -30.04 15.08 -57.41
N LYS A 706 -28.75 15.49 -57.41
CA LYS A 706 -27.85 15.21 -58.53
C LYS A 706 -27.18 13.84 -58.43
N GLU A 707 -27.14 13.25 -57.24
CA GLU A 707 -26.60 11.91 -56.98
C GLU A 707 -27.65 10.81 -57.04
N MET A 708 -28.95 11.14 -57.00
CA MET A 708 -30.07 10.24 -57.33
C MET A 708 -30.44 10.29 -58.80
#